data_ba3df6d2c4b79d444b8f643a48cf5d1e
#
_entry.id   ba3df6d2c4b79d444b8f643a48cf5d1e
#
_cell.length_a   1.000
_cell.length_b   1.000
_cell.length_c   1.000
_cell.angle_alpha   90.00
_cell.angle_beta   90.00
_cell.angle_gamma   90.00
#
_symmetry.space_group_name_H-M   'P 1'
#
loop_
_entity.id
_entity.type
_entity.pdbx_description
1 polymer ?
#
loop_
_entity_poly.entity_id
_entity_poly.type
_entity_poly.pdbx_seq_one_letter_code
_entity_poly.pdbx_strand_id
1 'polypeptide(L)'
;MKPLNPLPAARPALRAPRQFLRHHPVALAITLSAGPLSLAQAQTTDAPEAQLPGITVTATGLGLSAQDMAAPISVLEGQAWQLRRTATLGDSLTGEPGIHATHFGAGASRPIIRGMDGPRVGVLANGMELHDASTISPDHAVVTETLLAERVEILRGPAALVHGGAVGGVVNVVDSKVPTALPANGLEGSAEVQWGSSAREKSGAVGLSAGTGPLVLRVEAATRDAGDYRAGRGWRNEEGGRRVTGSDSQSSTGTVGLSWVGTDAYLGAAYTKQAAQYGLPGHVHSDCHPHGDHLHCGGHGHGHAHDEHEEVPVVDLHSYRWDLRGEWRNLAPGVEAVRLKGSHTRYAHDELEDGVAATQFRNRAHDLRLEVQHAPIAGWRGVVGLSNGQRSFSADGEEAYVQPTRTHKLGLFLLEEYQIGAWSWQAALRHDRQTVRAQDDAVERSHQGLSASLGTVWRFATGWQASASFSRAQRMPTAEELFANGPHLATNSWEVGNAQLGRETSQAWDFGLRKTRGDTTWSANAFHHRVQGYIYGRTVDAHDGFQLQHYTQADARFTGVEGQVRQRINRFVGVGVFGDLVRARLAEGGHLPRIPAARLGVRVDASWRGWEGLAEWVQVARQDRTTAYETATGGYGMLNLMASYRFSGSPLELTLKAENLTDRLGYAHTSAIKQAAPLKGRNLSVGLRMAF
;
A
#
# COMPACT_ATOMS: atom_id res chain seq x y z
N MET A 1 52.84 58.45 -0.47
CA MET A 1 53.43 58.91 0.82
C MET A 1 52.80 58.07 1.94
N LYS A 2 53.60 57.41 2.63
CA LYS A 2 53.44 56.70 3.93
C LYS A 2 52.94 57.65 5.03
N PRO A 3 52.63 57.25 6.31
CA PRO A 3 52.59 55.92 6.87
C PRO A 3 51.52 55.64 7.98
N LEU A 4 51.39 54.38 8.33
CA LEU A 4 51.55 53.72 9.65
C LEU A 4 50.54 53.89 10.78
N ASN A 5 49.86 52.79 11.11
CA ASN A 5 49.75 52.01 12.37
C ASN A 5 49.94 52.70 13.73
N PRO A 6 49.50 52.13 14.88
CA PRO A 6 49.21 50.76 15.21
C PRO A 6 48.08 50.49 16.24
N LEU A 7 47.85 49.18 16.48
CA LEU A 7 47.14 48.56 17.57
C LEU A 7 47.70 48.94 18.99
N PRO A 8 46.92 48.67 20.07
CA PRO A 8 47.46 47.70 21.00
C PRO A 8 46.50 46.63 21.47
N ALA A 9 47.16 45.53 21.81
CA ALA A 9 46.72 44.30 22.43
C ALA A 9 46.43 44.42 23.93
N ALA A 10 45.65 43.45 24.48
CA ALA A 10 46.08 42.59 25.57
C ALA A 10 44.90 41.89 26.25
N ARG A 11 44.90 40.63 26.15
CA ARG A 11 44.71 39.43 27.05
C ARG A 11 44.26 39.68 28.53
N PRO A 12 43.84 38.60 29.31
CA PRO A 12 43.60 37.18 28.99
C PRO A 12 42.35 36.54 29.62
N ALA A 13 41.92 35.46 29.06
CA ALA A 13 41.56 34.13 29.54
C ALA A 13 41.00 33.89 30.94
N LEU A 14 39.85 33.23 30.98
CA LEU A 14 39.56 32.18 31.94
C LEU A 14 38.95 30.96 31.24
N ARG A 15 39.69 29.84 31.34
CA ARG A 15 39.27 28.49 30.93
C ARG A 15 38.33 27.92 31.97
N ALA A 16 37.21 27.32 31.53
CA ALA A 16 36.48 26.31 32.28
C ALA A 16 36.32 25.04 31.40
N PRO A 17 36.33 23.85 31.99
CA PRO A 17 36.71 22.60 31.28
C PRO A 17 35.56 22.03 30.46
N ARG A 18 35.93 21.53 29.27
CA ARG A 18 35.07 20.68 28.41
C ARG A 18 34.93 19.31 29.09
N GLN A 19 33.75 18.98 29.57
CA GLN A 19 33.35 17.62 29.86
C GLN A 19 32.96 16.92 28.55
N PHE A 20 33.75 15.94 28.17
CA PHE A 20 33.42 14.95 27.11
C PHE A 20 32.32 14.04 27.64
N LEU A 21 31.08 14.20 27.13
CA LEU A 21 30.04 13.20 27.26
C LEU A 21 30.27 12.12 26.20
N ARG A 22 30.81 10.99 26.66
CA ARG A 22 30.88 9.75 25.88
C ARG A 22 29.46 9.24 25.65
N HIS A 23 29.05 9.13 24.39
CA HIS A 23 27.83 8.41 24.01
C HIS A 23 28.02 6.91 24.24
N HIS A 24 27.39 6.37 25.27
CA HIS A 24 27.16 4.95 25.41
C HIS A 24 25.87 4.57 24.65
N PRO A 25 25.86 3.45 23.90
CA PRO A 25 24.62 2.93 23.35
C PRO A 25 23.78 2.37 24.50
N VAL A 26 22.59 2.93 24.71
CA VAL A 26 21.61 2.38 25.65
C VAL A 26 21.04 1.11 25.01
N ALA A 27 21.55 -0.03 25.45
CA ALA A 27 20.89 -1.31 25.28
C ALA A 27 19.72 -1.35 26.28
N LEU A 28 18.49 -1.26 25.76
CA LEU A 28 17.27 -1.41 26.57
C LEU A 28 17.08 -2.91 26.85
N ALA A 29 17.64 -3.37 27.95
CA ALA A 29 17.33 -4.67 28.52
C ALA A 29 16.04 -4.54 29.32
N ILE A 30 14.92 -5.08 28.79
CA ILE A 30 13.69 -5.23 29.54
C ILE A 30 13.85 -6.45 30.44
N THR A 31 14.26 -6.24 31.68
CA THR A 31 14.18 -7.25 32.75
C THR A 31 12.75 -7.30 33.27
N LEU A 32 12.02 -8.34 32.90
CA LEU A 32 10.75 -8.71 33.55
C LEU A 32 11.05 -9.25 34.97
N SER A 33 10.87 -8.40 35.97
CA SER A 33 10.84 -8.85 37.36
C SER A 33 9.47 -9.51 37.64
N ALA A 34 9.46 -10.83 37.71
CA ALA A 34 8.32 -11.60 38.23
C ALA A 34 8.31 -11.50 39.75
N GLY A 35 7.47 -10.62 40.31
CA GLY A 35 7.10 -10.66 41.71
C GLY A 35 5.86 -11.56 41.93
N PRO A 36 5.76 -12.31 43.02
CA PRO A 36 4.60 -13.17 43.27
C PRO A 36 3.39 -12.32 43.66
N LEU A 37 2.40 -12.22 42.78
CA LEU A 37 1.08 -11.70 43.13
C LEU A 37 0.25 -12.83 43.75
N SER A 38 -0.12 -12.64 45.01
CA SER A 38 -1.01 -13.49 45.78
C SER A 38 -2.35 -13.65 45.08
N LEU A 39 -2.73 -14.89 44.77
CA LEU A 39 -4.01 -15.26 44.19
C LEU A 39 -5.14 -15.06 45.19
N ALA A 40 -5.90 -13.99 45.06
CA ALA A 40 -7.27 -13.96 45.59
C ALA A 40 -8.14 -14.73 44.58
N GLN A 41 -8.66 -15.89 45.00
CA GLN A 41 -9.65 -16.66 44.23
C GLN A 41 -10.97 -15.86 44.17
N ALA A 42 -11.18 -15.12 43.11
CA ALA A 42 -12.51 -14.67 42.73
C ALA A 42 -13.16 -15.78 41.88
N GLN A 43 -14.35 -16.25 42.31
CA GLN A 43 -15.18 -17.15 41.53
C GLN A 43 -15.48 -16.51 40.17
N THR A 44 -14.89 -17.06 39.13
CA THR A 44 -15.14 -16.65 37.74
C THR A 44 -16.43 -17.29 37.28
N THR A 45 -17.49 -16.48 37.13
CA THR A 45 -18.54 -16.81 36.19
C THR A 45 -17.90 -16.77 34.78
N ASP A 46 -17.96 -17.89 34.08
CA ASP A 46 -17.46 -18.05 32.70
C ASP A 46 -18.09 -16.99 31.76
N ALA A 47 -17.45 -15.86 31.64
CA ALA A 47 -17.69 -14.99 30.50
C ALA A 47 -17.03 -15.64 29.27
N PRO A 48 -17.68 -15.68 28.11
CA PRO A 48 -17.12 -16.34 26.93
C PRO A 48 -15.73 -15.75 26.62
N GLU A 49 -14.75 -16.63 26.54
CA GLU A 49 -13.35 -16.27 26.25
C GLU A 49 -13.31 -15.51 24.92
N ALA A 50 -12.81 -14.27 24.91
CA ALA A 50 -12.73 -13.49 23.69
C ALA A 50 -11.80 -14.19 22.71
N GLN A 51 -12.39 -14.73 21.68
CA GLN A 51 -11.70 -15.28 20.52
C GLN A 51 -11.74 -14.23 19.42
N LEU A 52 -10.59 -13.93 18.80
CA LEU A 52 -10.60 -13.12 17.58
C LEU A 52 -11.46 -13.85 16.53
N PRO A 53 -12.41 -13.18 15.87
CA PRO A 53 -13.20 -13.81 14.82
C PRO A 53 -12.27 -14.38 13.75
N GLY A 54 -12.58 -15.58 13.27
CA GLY A 54 -11.85 -16.20 12.18
C GLY A 54 -12.13 -15.50 10.86
N ILE A 55 -11.29 -14.50 10.50
CA ILE A 55 -11.44 -13.73 9.27
C ILE A 55 -10.95 -14.57 8.09
N THR A 56 -11.84 -14.88 7.16
CA THR A 56 -11.52 -15.68 5.97
C THR A 56 -10.81 -14.85 4.91
N VAL A 57 -9.68 -15.35 4.44
CA VAL A 57 -8.90 -14.76 3.33
C VAL A 57 -9.40 -15.32 2.01
N THR A 58 -9.90 -14.47 1.14
CA THR A 58 -10.49 -14.91 -0.15
C THR A 58 -9.49 -14.94 -1.30
N ALA A 59 -8.41 -14.17 -1.21
CA ALA A 59 -7.41 -14.12 -2.27
C ALA A 59 -6.64 -15.43 -2.48
N THR A 60 -6.61 -16.33 -1.50
CA THR A 60 -5.89 -17.62 -1.61
C THR A 60 -6.64 -18.67 -2.42
N GLY A 61 -7.94 -18.53 -2.60
CA GLY A 61 -8.80 -19.54 -3.20
C GLY A 61 -9.12 -20.76 -2.30
N LEU A 62 -8.49 -20.88 -1.12
CA LEU A 62 -8.75 -21.96 -0.15
C LEU A 62 -9.72 -21.55 0.97
N GLY A 63 -10.06 -20.28 1.08
CA GLY A 63 -10.92 -19.78 2.17
C GLY A 63 -10.32 -20.02 3.57
N LEU A 64 -9.01 -19.86 3.71
CA LEU A 64 -8.30 -20.05 4.97
C LEU A 64 -8.54 -18.88 5.92
N SER A 65 -8.56 -19.16 7.22
CA SER A 65 -8.53 -18.09 8.22
C SER A 65 -7.15 -17.40 8.24
N ALA A 66 -7.13 -16.09 8.40
CA ALA A 66 -5.89 -15.33 8.57
C ALA A 66 -5.01 -15.85 9.72
N GLN A 67 -5.62 -16.48 10.73
CA GLN A 67 -4.90 -17.10 11.86
C GLN A 67 -4.19 -18.41 11.48
N ASP A 68 -4.64 -19.08 10.43
CA ASP A 68 -4.09 -20.36 9.98
C ASP A 68 -2.97 -20.22 8.96
N MET A 69 -2.66 -18.98 8.58
CA MET A 69 -1.65 -18.69 7.57
C MET A 69 -0.23 -18.71 8.14
N ALA A 70 0.68 -19.36 7.42
CA ALA A 70 2.08 -19.50 7.81
C ALA A 70 2.87 -18.18 7.79
N ALA A 71 2.53 -17.26 6.90
CA ALA A 71 3.05 -15.90 6.89
C ALA A 71 2.03 -14.93 7.49
N PRO A 72 2.46 -13.78 8.05
CA PRO A 72 1.53 -12.81 8.62
C PRO A 72 0.61 -12.23 7.54
N ILE A 73 -0.68 -12.30 7.79
CA ILE A 73 -1.73 -11.68 6.96
C ILE A 73 -2.46 -10.66 7.82
N SER A 74 -2.72 -9.48 7.23
CA SER A 74 -3.59 -8.46 7.82
C SER A 74 -4.88 -8.38 7.00
N VAL A 75 -6.01 -8.31 7.67
CA VAL A 75 -7.31 -8.04 7.04
C VAL A 75 -7.95 -6.86 7.75
N LEU A 76 -8.26 -5.83 7.00
CA LEU A 76 -8.99 -4.65 7.46
C LEU A 76 -10.40 -4.73 6.91
N GLU A 77 -11.39 -4.90 7.79
CA GLU A 77 -12.82 -5.00 7.43
C GLU A 77 -13.71 -4.28 8.44
N GLY A 78 -14.98 -4.12 8.09
CA GLY A 78 -15.98 -3.54 8.97
C GLY A 78 -15.55 -2.16 9.48
N GLN A 79 -15.73 -1.93 10.78
CA GLN A 79 -15.43 -0.64 11.40
C GLN A 79 -13.94 -0.30 11.37
N ALA A 80 -13.03 -1.27 11.52
CA ALA A 80 -11.59 -1.03 11.44
C ALA A 80 -11.18 -0.45 10.08
N TRP A 81 -11.80 -0.91 9.00
CA TRP A 81 -11.63 -0.35 7.66
C TRP A 81 -12.28 1.04 7.54
N GLN A 82 -13.53 1.18 7.96
CA GLN A 82 -14.30 2.44 7.85
C GLN A 82 -13.61 3.62 8.57
N LEU A 83 -13.03 3.37 9.76
CA LEU A 83 -12.32 4.40 10.51
C LEU A 83 -10.98 4.82 9.89
N ARG A 84 -10.31 3.92 9.18
CA ARG A 84 -8.96 4.15 8.64
C ARG A 84 -8.92 4.58 7.19
N ARG A 85 -9.95 4.26 6.38
CA ARG A 85 -9.96 4.61 4.96
C ARG A 85 -9.87 6.12 4.74
N THR A 86 -9.05 6.49 3.77
CA THR A 86 -8.80 7.83 3.26
C THR A 86 -9.05 7.86 1.75
N ALA A 87 -8.73 8.96 1.07
CA ALA A 87 -8.86 9.08 -0.37
C ALA A 87 -8.05 8.04 -1.15
N THR A 88 -6.85 7.70 -0.67
CA THR A 88 -5.94 6.77 -1.35
C THR A 88 -5.81 5.45 -0.61
N LEU A 89 -5.56 4.37 -1.36
CA LEU A 89 -5.36 3.05 -0.79
C LEU A 89 -4.11 2.98 0.09
N GLY A 90 -2.99 3.55 -0.37
CA GLY A 90 -1.73 3.53 0.37
C GLY A 90 -1.86 4.15 1.75
N ASP A 91 -2.38 5.38 1.83
CA ASP A 91 -2.53 6.10 3.10
C ASP A 91 -3.53 5.41 4.03
N SER A 92 -4.59 4.78 3.50
CA SER A 92 -5.57 4.02 4.29
C SER A 92 -4.95 2.85 5.06
N LEU A 93 -3.83 2.30 4.60
CA LEU A 93 -3.19 1.12 5.16
C LEU A 93 -2.03 1.43 6.12
N THR A 94 -1.61 2.70 6.23
CA THR A 94 -0.43 3.10 7.03
C THR A 94 -0.57 2.80 8.53
N GLY A 95 -1.76 2.52 9.04
CA GLY A 95 -1.98 2.06 10.41
C GLY A 95 -1.54 0.62 10.70
N GLU A 96 -1.25 -0.20 9.69
CA GLU A 96 -0.86 -1.60 9.86
C GLU A 96 0.65 -1.75 10.03
N PRO A 97 1.14 -2.62 10.96
CA PRO A 97 2.57 -2.88 11.12
C PRO A 97 3.21 -3.39 9.82
N GLY A 98 4.36 -2.83 9.46
CA GLY A 98 5.11 -3.16 8.25
C GLY A 98 4.53 -2.59 6.96
N ILE A 99 3.45 -1.80 7.02
CA ILE A 99 2.83 -1.15 5.86
C ILE A 99 3.03 0.35 5.92
N HIS A 100 3.53 0.90 4.82
CA HIS A 100 3.74 2.33 4.60
C HIS A 100 3.12 2.73 3.25
N ALA A 101 3.27 3.98 2.86
CA ALA A 101 2.70 4.51 1.63
C ALA A 101 3.71 5.36 0.87
N THR A 102 3.59 5.45 -0.45
CA THR A 102 4.42 6.32 -1.28
C THR A 102 4.11 7.79 -1.05
N HIS A 103 2.86 8.12 -0.73
CA HIS A 103 2.38 9.47 -0.43
C HIS A 103 2.84 10.51 -1.45
N PHE A 104 2.15 10.60 -2.57
CA PHE A 104 2.37 11.62 -3.59
C PHE A 104 1.20 12.63 -3.56
N GLY A 105 1.24 13.58 -2.63
CA GLY A 105 0.12 14.50 -2.40
C GLY A 105 -1.14 13.82 -1.88
N ALA A 106 -2.32 14.31 -2.25
CA ALA A 106 -3.61 13.75 -1.84
C ALA A 106 -4.23 12.83 -2.90
N GLY A 107 -3.77 12.90 -4.16
CA GLY A 107 -4.35 12.17 -5.29
C GLY A 107 -3.76 10.78 -5.49
N ALA A 108 -2.48 10.60 -5.21
CA ALA A 108 -1.79 9.34 -5.47
C ALA A 108 -1.05 8.83 -4.24
N SER A 109 -1.25 7.56 -3.92
CA SER A 109 -0.49 6.88 -2.87
C SER A 109 -0.65 5.37 -3.01
N ARG A 110 0.47 4.67 -3.06
CA ARG A 110 0.57 3.23 -3.23
C ARG A 110 1.08 2.57 -1.95
N PRO A 111 0.61 1.38 -1.56
CA PRO A 111 1.12 0.69 -0.38
C PRO A 111 2.56 0.19 -0.59
N ILE A 112 3.35 0.32 0.47
CA ILE A 112 4.72 -0.20 0.60
C ILE A 112 4.69 -1.28 1.68
N ILE A 113 5.20 -2.47 1.39
CA ILE A 113 5.26 -3.59 2.32
C ILE A 113 6.71 -3.84 2.71
N ARG A 114 7.06 -3.67 4.01
CA ARG A 114 8.42 -3.93 4.54
C ARG A 114 9.54 -3.22 3.77
N GLY A 115 9.24 -2.01 3.27
CA GLY A 115 10.17 -1.20 2.49
C GLY A 115 10.30 -1.59 1.02
N MET A 116 9.51 -2.55 0.54
CA MET A 116 9.39 -2.89 -0.88
C MET A 116 8.20 -2.15 -1.50
N ASP A 117 8.40 -1.53 -2.64
CA ASP A 117 7.42 -0.71 -3.37
C ASP A 117 7.28 -1.10 -4.84
N GLY A 118 6.53 -0.31 -5.58
CA GLY A 118 6.33 -0.42 -7.02
C GLY A 118 5.85 -1.82 -7.44
N PRO A 119 6.46 -2.42 -8.46
CA PRO A 119 6.00 -3.71 -9.00
C PRO A 119 6.26 -4.90 -8.06
N ARG A 120 6.95 -4.72 -6.93
CA ARG A 120 7.16 -5.75 -5.90
C ARG A 120 5.95 -5.94 -5.00
N VAL A 121 5.04 -4.97 -4.96
CA VAL A 121 3.79 -5.04 -4.22
C VAL A 121 2.63 -5.12 -5.21
N GLY A 122 1.99 -6.28 -5.29
CA GLY A 122 0.79 -6.46 -6.11
C GLY A 122 -0.41 -5.73 -5.51
N VAL A 123 -1.11 -4.92 -6.31
CA VAL A 123 -2.39 -4.33 -5.90
C VAL A 123 -3.49 -4.90 -6.78
N LEU A 124 -4.45 -5.57 -6.14
CA LEU A 124 -5.47 -6.35 -6.80
C LEU A 124 -6.87 -5.88 -6.38
N ALA A 125 -7.84 -6.05 -7.28
CA ALA A 125 -9.26 -6.02 -6.96
C ALA A 125 -9.82 -7.43 -7.11
N ASN A 126 -10.26 -8.03 -5.99
CA ASN A 126 -10.81 -9.40 -5.96
C ASN A 126 -9.90 -10.46 -6.61
N GLY A 127 -8.59 -10.29 -6.46
CA GLY A 127 -7.58 -11.21 -6.98
C GLY A 127 -7.16 -10.98 -8.42
N MET A 128 -7.57 -9.87 -9.07
CA MET A 128 -7.19 -9.47 -10.44
C MET A 128 -6.41 -8.16 -10.41
N GLU A 129 -5.37 -8.04 -11.26
CA GLU A 129 -4.56 -6.80 -11.38
C GLU A 129 -5.44 -5.60 -11.80
N LEU A 130 -5.16 -4.40 -11.27
CA LEU A 130 -5.91 -3.19 -11.60
C LEU A 130 -5.58 -2.63 -12.97
N HIS A 131 -4.32 -2.79 -13.41
CA HIS A 131 -3.81 -2.25 -14.68
C HIS A 131 -3.94 -0.75 -14.83
N ASP A 132 -3.76 -0.02 -13.75
CA ASP A 132 -3.51 1.41 -13.76
C ASP A 132 -2.02 1.72 -14.05
N ALA A 133 -1.64 3.01 -14.01
CA ALA A 133 -0.26 3.44 -14.17
C ALA A 133 0.51 3.51 -12.83
N SER A 134 -0.11 3.18 -11.69
CA SER A 134 0.50 3.35 -10.36
C SER A 134 1.73 2.46 -10.10
N THR A 135 1.93 1.39 -10.89
CA THR A 135 3.15 0.58 -10.83
C THR A 135 4.32 1.21 -11.59
N ILE A 136 4.04 2.13 -12.49
CA ILE A 136 5.03 2.83 -13.31
C ILE A 136 5.71 3.87 -12.44
N SER A 137 4.90 4.72 -11.80
CA SER A 137 5.40 5.82 -10.98
C SER A 137 4.49 6.10 -9.77
N PRO A 138 5.04 6.66 -8.67
CA PRO A 138 4.30 6.96 -7.46
C PRO A 138 3.30 8.11 -7.57
N ASP A 139 3.41 8.98 -8.57
CA ASP A 139 2.50 10.10 -8.88
C ASP A 139 1.18 9.63 -9.50
N HIS A 140 1.14 8.43 -10.06
CA HIS A 140 -0.07 7.87 -10.64
C HIS A 140 -0.96 7.20 -9.59
N ALA A 141 -2.25 7.58 -9.59
CA ALA A 141 -3.23 7.05 -8.65
C ALA A 141 -3.48 5.54 -8.81
N VAL A 142 -3.67 4.85 -7.69
CA VAL A 142 -4.25 3.50 -7.69
C VAL A 142 -5.74 3.61 -7.99
N VAL A 143 -6.20 2.99 -9.08
CA VAL A 143 -7.59 3.06 -9.54
C VAL A 143 -8.48 2.14 -8.70
N THR A 144 -8.80 2.60 -7.49
CA THR A 144 -9.74 1.94 -6.59
C THR A 144 -10.44 2.97 -5.71
N GLU A 145 -11.76 2.77 -5.44
CA GLU A 145 -12.51 3.65 -4.56
C GLU A 145 -12.63 3.01 -3.17
N THR A 146 -11.97 3.63 -2.19
CA THR A 146 -11.90 3.13 -0.81
C THR A 146 -13.26 3.13 -0.09
N LEU A 147 -14.20 4.00 -0.50
CA LEU A 147 -15.55 4.06 0.07
C LEU A 147 -16.41 2.85 -0.34
N LEU A 148 -16.13 2.24 -1.51
CA LEU A 148 -16.85 1.08 -2.04
C LEU A 148 -16.17 -0.25 -1.68
N ALA A 149 -14.97 -0.22 -1.12
CA ALA A 149 -14.27 -1.42 -0.66
C ALA A 149 -14.88 -1.95 0.64
N GLU A 150 -15.19 -3.24 0.68
CA GLU A 150 -15.71 -3.93 1.88
C GLU A 150 -14.61 -4.26 2.86
N ARG A 151 -13.47 -4.71 2.34
CA ARG A 151 -12.27 -5.03 3.13
C ARG A 151 -11.02 -5.01 2.27
N VAL A 152 -9.86 -4.98 2.93
CA VAL A 152 -8.57 -5.10 2.31
C VAL A 152 -7.78 -6.21 2.96
N GLU A 153 -7.29 -7.14 2.15
CA GLU A 153 -6.44 -8.27 2.55
C GLU A 153 -4.99 -8.00 2.17
N ILE A 154 -4.06 -8.10 3.12
CA ILE A 154 -2.62 -7.90 2.87
C ILE A 154 -1.93 -9.24 3.05
N LEU A 155 -1.46 -9.82 1.94
CA LEU A 155 -0.92 -11.16 1.86
C LEU A 155 0.60 -11.14 1.78
N ARG A 156 1.24 -12.11 2.43
CA ARG A 156 2.68 -12.36 2.39
C ARG A 156 2.97 -13.85 2.27
N GLY A 157 4.20 -14.23 1.95
CA GLY A 157 4.64 -15.62 1.89
C GLY A 157 3.88 -16.48 0.86
N PRO A 158 3.54 -17.76 1.19
CA PRO A 158 2.89 -18.69 0.26
C PRO A 158 1.61 -18.15 -0.37
N ALA A 159 0.79 -17.42 0.39
CA ALA A 159 -0.45 -16.83 -0.08
C ALA A 159 -0.27 -15.74 -1.14
N ALA A 160 0.79 -14.96 -1.06
CA ALA A 160 1.09 -13.92 -2.05
C ALA A 160 1.64 -14.51 -3.35
N LEU A 161 2.35 -15.64 -3.27
CA LEU A 161 3.04 -16.25 -4.40
C LEU A 161 2.10 -16.66 -5.53
N VAL A 162 0.87 -17.08 -5.23
CA VAL A 162 -0.12 -17.46 -6.25
C VAL A 162 -0.57 -16.31 -7.16
N HIS A 163 -0.23 -15.05 -6.80
CA HIS A 163 -0.55 -13.86 -7.60
C HIS A 163 0.61 -13.39 -8.50
N GLY A 164 1.79 -14.04 -8.42
CA GLY A 164 2.95 -13.78 -9.29
C GLY A 164 3.65 -12.44 -9.05
N GLY A 165 4.97 -12.40 -9.27
CA GLY A 165 5.76 -11.16 -9.29
C GLY A 165 5.85 -10.36 -7.98
N ALA A 166 4.93 -10.56 -7.06
CA ALA A 166 4.77 -9.78 -5.83
C ALA A 166 5.72 -10.26 -4.72
N VAL A 167 7.03 -10.07 -4.89
CA VAL A 167 8.06 -10.52 -3.94
C VAL A 167 7.98 -9.83 -2.58
N GLY A 168 7.38 -8.65 -2.50
CA GLY A 168 7.12 -7.91 -1.26
C GLY A 168 5.80 -8.27 -0.58
N GLY A 169 4.81 -8.71 -1.36
CA GLY A 169 3.46 -9.05 -0.90
C GLY A 169 2.36 -8.54 -1.83
N VAL A 170 1.11 -8.79 -1.44
CA VAL A 170 -0.08 -8.43 -2.22
C VAL A 170 -1.07 -7.69 -1.32
N VAL A 171 -1.64 -6.62 -1.84
CA VAL A 171 -2.80 -5.92 -1.28
C VAL A 171 -4.00 -6.22 -2.17
N ASN A 172 -4.97 -6.95 -1.65
CA ASN A 172 -6.19 -7.32 -2.36
C ASN A 172 -7.38 -6.52 -1.82
N VAL A 173 -7.92 -5.62 -2.62
CA VAL A 173 -9.15 -4.90 -2.31
C VAL A 173 -10.34 -5.79 -2.67
N VAL A 174 -11.19 -6.06 -1.72
CA VAL A 174 -12.42 -6.84 -1.90
C VAL A 174 -13.60 -5.90 -1.94
N ASP A 175 -14.37 -5.99 -3.00
CA ASP A 175 -15.60 -5.23 -3.25
C ASP A 175 -16.76 -6.15 -3.62
N SER A 176 -17.99 -5.62 -3.61
CA SER A 176 -19.23 -6.35 -3.92
C SER A 176 -19.81 -6.05 -5.30
N LYS A 177 -19.05 -5.43 -6.19
CA LYS A 177 -19.57 -5.02 -7.52
C LYS A 177 -20.12 -6.16 -8.37
N VAL A 178 -19.58 -7.38 -8.22
CA VAL A 178 -20.17 -8.62 -8.79
C VAL A 178 -20.83 -9.37 -7.64
N PRO A 179 -22.17 -9.37 -7.50
CA PRO A 179 -22.86 -10.09 -6.45
C PRO A 179 -22.59 -11.60 -6.47
N THR A 180 -22.32 -12.19 -5.32
CA THR A 180 -22.06 -13.63 -5.17
C THR A 180 -23.13 -14.35 -4.35
N ALA A 181 -24.09 -13.62 -3.80
CA ALA A 181 -25.21 -14.12 -3.00
C ALA A 181 -26.47 -13.29 -3.25
N LEU A 182 -27.61 -13.87 -2.96
CA LEU A 182 -28.90 -13.16 -2.98
C LEU A 182 -29.01 -12.27 -1.74
N PRO A 183 -29.53 -11.02 -1.87
CA PRO A 183 -29.88 -10.18 -0.72
C PRO A 183 -30.89 -10.88 0.17
N ALA A 184 -30.69 -10.90 1.50
CA ALA A 184 -31.49 -11.67 2.44
C ALA A 184 -33.00 -11.31 2.37
N ASN A 185 -33.33 -10.05 2.18
CA ASN A 185 -34.70 -9.54 2.06
C ASN A 185 -35.06 -9.07 0.64
N GLY A 186 -34.33 -9.56 -0.37
CA GLY A 186 -34.49 -9.14 -1.77
C GLY A 186 -33.91 -7.75 -2.08
N LEU A 187 -33.58 -6.96 -1.06
CA LEU A 187 -32.98 -5.63 -1.17
C LEU A 187 -32.02 -5.39 0.00
N GLU A 188 -30.82 -4.93 -0.29
CA GLU A 188 -29.85 -4.47 0.70
C GLU A 188 -29.07 -3.28 0.15
N GLY A 189 -28.61 -2.40 1.01
CA GLY A 189 -27.87 -1.24 0.56
C GLY A 189 -27.16 -0.47 1.66
N SER A 190 -26.34 0.48 1.23
CA SER A 190 -25.72 1.44 2.11
C SER A 190 -25.53 2.78 1.42
N ALA A 191 -25.58 3.85 2.20
CA ALA A 191 -25.28 5.19 1.75
C ALA A 191 -24.44 5.88 2.82
N GLU A 192 -23.49 6.72 2.41
CA GLU A 192 -22.70 7.53 3.33
C GLU A 192 -22.33 8.87 2.73
N VAL A 193 -22.16 9.84 3.61
CA VAL A 193 -21.62 11.16 3.30
C VAL A 193 -20.57 11.53 4.35
N GLN A 194 -19.52 12.22 3.95
CA GLN A 194 -18.45 12.65 4.83
C GLN A 194 -17.97 14.05 4.45
N TRP A 195 -17.58 14.82 5.45
CA TRP A 195 -16.93 16.12 5.29
C TRP A 195 -15.64 16.17 6.10
N GLY A 196 -14.59 16.80 5.56
CA GLY A 196 -13.27 16.99 6.18
C GLY A 196 -12.78 18.43 6.12
N SER A 197 -12.11 18.92 7.17
CA SER A 197 -11.78 20.34 7.34
C SER A 197 -10.48 20.76 6.64
N SER A 198 -9.48 19.90 6.55
CA SER A 198 -8.13 20.26 6.07
C SER A 198 -8.14 20.71 4.60
N ALA A 199 -8.72 19.87 3.75
CA ALA A 199 -8.91 20.12 2.32
C ALA A 199 -10.33 20.59 1.97
N ARG A 200 -11.18 20.87 2.95
CA ARG A 200 -12.64 21.07 2.75
C ARG A 200 -13.29 19.93 1.96
N GLU A 201 -12.74 18.72 2.16
CA GLU A 201 -13.16 17.50 1.46
C GLU A 201 -14.65 17.20 1.70
N LYS A 202 -15.34 16.85 0.63
CA LYS A 202 -16.69 16.30 0.64
C LYS A 202 -16.67 14.99 -0.11
N SER A 203 -17.22 13.94 0.49
CA SER A 203 -17.32 12.65 -0.18
C SER A 203 -18.63 11.97 0.15
N GLY A 204 -19.06 11.11 -0.75
CA GLY A 204 -20.26 10.30 -0.57
C GLY A 204 -20.21 9.04 -1.40
N ALA A 205 -20.87 8.00 -0.92
CA ALA A 205 -21.03 6.75 -1.63
C ALA A 205 -22.40 6.14 -1.39
N VAL A 206 -22.90 5.42 -2.38
CA VAL A 206 -24.11 4.61 -2.32
C VAL A 206 -23.89 3.27 -2.99
N GLY A 207 -24.42 2.21 -2.40
CA GLY A 207 -24.44 0.88 -2.97
C GLY A 207 -25.80 0.23 -2.71
N LEU A 208 -26.37 -0.41 -3.74
CA LEU A 208 -27.67 -1.06 -3.68
C LEU A 208 -27.61 -2.40 -4.41
N SER A 209 -28.01 -3.48 -3.75
CA SER A 209 -28.23 -4.80 -4.35
C SER A 209 -29.73 -5.12 -4.32
N ALA A 210 -30.30 -5.51 -5.45
CA ALA A 210 -31.68 -5.98 -5.56
C ALA A 210 -31.73 -7.35 -6.21
N GLY A 211 -32.42 -8.29 -5.60
CA GLY A 211 -32.52 -9.68 -6.06
C GLY A 211 -33.96 -10.07 -6.44
N THR A 212 -34.11 -10.80 -7.54
CA THR A 212 -35.37 -11.45 -7.93
C THR A 212 -35.12 -12.82 -8.54
N GLY A 213 -35.70 -13.87 -7.95
CA GLY A 213 -35.35 -15.25 -8.32
C GLY A 213 -33.83 -15.46 -8.17
N PRO A 214 -33.13 -15.99 -9.17
CA PRO A 214 -31.69 -16.19 -9.11
C PRO A 214 -30.85 -14.97 -9.58
N LEU A 215 -31.51 -13.87 -9.96
CA LEU A 215 -30.82 -12.70 -10.51
C LEU A 215 -30.60 -11.63 -9.43
N VAL A 216 -29.41 -11.05 -9.39
CA VAL A 216 -29.03 -9.95 -8.51
C VAL A 216 -28.44 -8.82 -9.34
N LEU A 217 -29.02 -7.65 -9.22
CA LEU A 217 -28.49 -6.39 -9.75
C LEU A 217 -27.78 -5.64 -8.62
N ARG A 218 -26.58 -5.15 -8.87
CA ARG A 218 -25.81 -4.23 -8.00
C ARG A 218 -25.58 -2.92 -8.72
N VAL A 219 -25.82 -1.82 -8.01
CA VAL A 219 -25.48 -0.47 -8.48
C VAL A 219 -24.70 0.23 -7.38
N GLU A 220 -23.56 0.85 -7.75
CA GLU A 220 -22.72 1.61 -6.84
C GLU A 220 -22.33 2.94 -7.45
N ALA A 221 -22.24 3.96 -6.61
CA ALA A 221 -21.66 5.24 -6.98
C ALA A 221 -20.89 5.82 -5.81
N ALA A 222 -19.80 6.51 -6.09
CA ALA A 222 -19.05 7.28 -5.12
C ALA A 222 -18.51 8.56 -5.77
N THR A 223 -18.40 9.61 -4.95
CA THR A 223 -17.79 10.86 -5.37
C THR A 223 -16.99 11.47 -4.23
N ARG A 224 -15.93 12.18 -4.59
CA ARG A 224 -15.06 12.91 -3.68
C ARG A 224 -14.64 14.22 -4.34
N ASP A 225 -14.60 15.29 -3.53
CA ASP A 225 -14.14 16.62 -3.92
C ASP A 225 -13.34 17.21 -2.77
N ALA A 226 -12.08 17.55 -2.99
CA ALA A 226 -11.17 18.08 -2.01
C ALA A 226 -10.29 19.17 -2.64
N GLY A 227 -10.20 20.30 -2.00
CA GLY A 227 -9.22 21.33 -2.36
C GLY A 227 -7.85 21.05 -1.72
N ASP A 228 -6.91 21.96 -1.90
CA ASP A 228 -5.58 21.86 -1.29
C ASP A 228 -5.63 21.66 0.21
N TYR A 229 -4.92 20.66 0.69
CA TYR A 229 -4.83 20.42 2.13
C TYR A 229 -3.83 21.35 2.82
N ARG A 230 -4.02 21.53 4.12
CA ARG A 230 -3.07 22.25 4.96
C ARG A 230 -2.03 21.30 5.53
N ALA A 231 -0.74 21.64 5.35
CA ALA A 231 0.39 20.98 6.01
C ALA A 231 0.44 21.27 7.52
N GLY A 232 1.20 20.46 8.26
CA GLY A 232 1.48 20.68 9.68
C GLY A 232 2.16 22.01 9.96
N ARG A 233 2.14 22.45 11.24
CA ARG A 233 2.76 23.73 11.65
C ARG A 233 4.25 23.75 11.34
N GLY A 234 4.73 24.88 10.79
CA GLY A 234 6.14 25.11 10.49
C GLY A 234 6.51 24.95 9.01
N TRP A 235 5.64 24.32 8.21
CA TRP A 235 5.80 24.31 6.75
C TRP A 235 5.13 25.53 6.11
N ARG A 236 5.72 26.01 5.03
CA ARG A 236 5.22 27.11 4.22
C ARG A 236 5.44 26.80 2.74
N ASN A 237 4.47 27.15 1.91
CA ASN A 237 4.63 27.25 0.47
C ASN A 237 5.36 28.57 0.10
N GLU A 238 5.63 28.80 -1.15
CA GLU A 238 6.33 29.98 -1.67
C GLU A 238 5.60 31.28 -1.34
N GLU A 239 4.27 31.27 -1.28
CA GLU A 239 3.44 32.41 -0.90
C GLU A 239 3.41 32.65 0.64
N GLY A 240 4.10 31.83 1.43
CA GLY A 240 4.11 31.89 2.88
C GLY A 240 2.88 31.24 3.55
N GLY A 241 1.98 30.62 2.75
CA GLY A 241 0.82 29.87 3.21
C GLY A 241 1.16 28.47 3.72
N ARG A 242 0.13 27.76 4.21
CA ARG A 242 0.28 26.36 4.68
C ARG A 242 -0.50 25.38 3.79
N ARG A 243 -1.10 25.83 2.70
CA ARG A 243 -1.74 24.95 1.73
C ARG A 243 -0.69 24.42 0.78
N VAL A 244 -0.75 23.12 0.54
CA VAL A 244 0.13 22.47 -0.44
C VAL A 244 -0.54 22.66 -1.80
N THR A 245 0.00 23.58 -2.56
CA THR A 245 -0.51 23.93 -3.91
C THR A 245 -0.47 22.70 -4.81
N GLY A 246 -1.54 22.45 -5.56
CA GLY A 246 -1.70 21.27 -6.42
C GLY A 246 -1.95 19.98 -5.66
N SER A 247 -2.41 20.04 -4.43
CA SER A 247 -2.83 18.85 -3.68
C SER A 247 -4.34 18.63 -3.65
N ASP A 248 -5.08 19.39 -4.43
CA ASP A 248 -6.51 19.19 -4.65
C ASP A 248 -6.78 17.88 -5.40
N SER A 249 -7.98 17.35 -5.25
CA SER A 249 -8.38 16.12 -5.94
C SER A 249 -9.88 15.99 -6.04
N GLN A 250 -10.35 15.49 -7.18
CA GLN A 250 -11.73 15.13 -7.42
C GLN A 250 -11.79 13.70 -7.95
N SER A 251 -12.82 12.94 -7.58
CA SER A 251 -13.05 11.63 -8.16
C SER A 251 -14.52 11.28 -8.22
N SER A 252 -14.88 10.46 -9.19
CA SER A 252 -16.20 9.86 -9.32
C SER A 252 -16.10 8.43 -9.81
N THR A 253 -16.88 7.53 -9.21
CA THR A 253 -16.92 6.12 -9.57
C THR A 253 -18.38 5.70 -9.72
N GLY A 254 -18.69 5.01 -10.79
CA GLY A 254 -20.00 4.39 -11.00
C GLY A 254 -19.84 2.93 -11.44
N THR A 255 -20.64 2.04 -10.85
CA THR A 255 -20.58 0.60 -11.14
C THR A 255 -21.98 0.03 -11.31
N VAL A 256 -22.14 -0.85 -12.29
CA VAL A 256 -23.32 -1.69 -12.45
C VAL A 256 -22.86 -3.14 -12.56
N GLY A 257 -23.39 -4.01 -11.73
CA GLY A 257 -23.10 -5.45 -11.71
C GLY A 257 -24.39 -6.26 -11.83
N LEU A 258 -24.31 -7.38 -12.54
CA LEU A 258 -25.39 -8.35 -12.67
C LEU A 258 -24.84 -9.74 -12.47
N SER A 259 -25.52 -10.54 -11.66
CA SER A 259 -25.17 -11.92 -11.41
C SER A 259 -26.39 -12.83 -11.45
N TRP A 260 -26.17 -14.04 -11.96
CA TRP A 260 -27.01 -15.19 -11.68
C TRP A 260 -26.42 -15.95 -10.49
N VAL A 261 -27.24 -16.22 -9.48
CA VAL A 261 -26.87 -16.88 -8.22
C VAL A 261 -27.78 -18.07 -8.01
N GLY A 262 -27.21 -19.27 -8.11
CA GLY A 262 -27.84 -20.54 -7.80
C GLY A 262 -27.37 -21.10 -6.46
N THR A 263 -27.75 -22.35 -6.16
CA THR A 263 -27.39 -23.04 -4.89
C THR A 263 -25.88 -23.32 -4.80
N ASP A 264 -25.32 -23.88 -5.88
CA ASP A 264 -23.93 -24.33 -5.91
C ASP A 264 -23.05 -23.55 -6.93
N ALA A 265 -23.59 -22.50 -7.51
CA ALA A 265 -22.87 -21.71 -8.51
C ALA A 265 -23.33 -20.27 -8.54
N TYR A 266 -22.43 -19.39 -8.94
CA TYR A 266 -22.79 -18.07 -9.42
C TYR A 266 -21.96 -17.71 -10.64
N LEU A 267 -22.50 -16.84 -11.48
CA LEU A 267 -21.78 -16.21 -12.58
C LEU A 267 -22.29 -14.77 -12.72
N GLY A 268 -21.36 -13.82 -12.70
CA GLY A 268 -21.73 -12.42 -12.81
C GLY A 268 -20.65 -11.58 -13.47
N ALA A 269 -21.08 -10.42 -13.94
CA ALA A 269 -20.20 -9.40 -14.50
C ALA A 269 -20.53 -8.03 -13.95
N ALA A 270 -19.53 -7.16 -13.89
CA ALA A 270 -19.71 -5.77 -13.53
C ALA A 270 -18.96 -4.85 -14.48
N TYR A 271 -19.51 -3.68 -14.70
CA TYR A 271 -18.87 -2.58 -15.42
C TYR A 271 -18.68 -1.41 -14.48
N THR A 272 -17.43 -0.93 -14.38
CA THR A 272 -17.06 0.23 -13.57
C THR A 272 -16.48 1.32 -14.45
N LYS A 273 -16.98 2.55 -14.27
CA LYS A 273 -16.35 3.78 -14.79
C LYS A 273 -15.83 4.57 -13.61
N GLN A 274 -14.55 4.98 -13.70
CA GLN A 274 -13.93 5.88 -12.72
C GLN A 274 -13.29 7.04 -13.47
N ALA A 275 -13.49 8.25 -12.95
CA ALA A 275 -12.82 9.46 -13.37
C ALA A 275 -12.20 10.12 -12.14
N ALA A 276 -11.01 10.68 -12.29
CA ALA A 276 -10.33 11.43 -11.23
C ALA A 276 -9.49 12.55 -11.83
N GLN A 277 -9.46 13.68 -11.13
CA GLN A 277 -8.54 14.78 -11.40
C GLN A 277 -7.77 15.09 -10.12
N TYR A 278 -6.47 15.28 -10.19
CA TYR A 278 -5.64 15.66 -9.05
C TYR A 278 -4.37 16.36 -9.51
N GLY A 279 -3.91 17.35 -8.73
CA GLY A 279 -2.68 18.07 -9.02
C GLY A 279 -1.42 17.27 -8.66
N LEU A 280 -0.30 17.67 -9.26
CA LEU A 280 1.05 17.11 -9.09
C LEU A 280 1.94 18.08 -8.30
N PRO A 281 1.83 18.15 -6.95
CA PRO A 281 2.58 19.09 -6.16
C PRO A 281 4.10 18.85 -6.28
N GLY A 282 4.87 19.94 -6.45
CA GLY A 282 6.33 19.86 -6.56
C GLY A 282 6.85 19.46 -7.93
N HIS A 283 6.00 19.43 -8.93
CA HIS A 283 6.41 19.35 -10.33
C HIS A 283 7.27 20.58 -10.69
N VAL A 284 8.39 20.35 -11.36
CA VAL A 284 9.31 21.41 -11.80
C VAL A 284 9.70 21.15 -13.24
N HIS A 285 9.46 22.11 -14.10
CA HIS A 285 10.02 22.09 -15.45
C HIS A 285 11.54 22.20 -15.39
N SER A 286 12.22 21.39 -16.16
CA SER A 286 13.67 21.37 -16.21
C SER A 286 14.16 21.21 -17.65
N ASP A 287 14.99 22.15 -18.10
CA ASP A 287 15.70 22.06 -19.38
C ASP A 287 16.91 21.11 -19.33
N CYS A 288 16.92 20.20 -18.35
CA CYS A 288 17.99 19.24 -18.17
C CYS A 288 17.79 18.01 -19.07
N HIS A 289 18.86 17.62 -19.76
CA HIS A 289 18.91 16.40 -20.57
C HIS A 289 20.19 15.62 -20.28
N PRO A 290 20.19 14.29 -20.41
CA PRO A 290 21.35 13.47 -20.12
C PRO A 290 22.40 13.56 -21.21
N HIS A 291 23.65 13.61 -20.81
CA HIS A 291 24.83 13.41 -21.65
C HIS A 291 25.70 12.33 -21.03
N GLY A 292 25.42 11.06 -21.35
CA GLY A 292 26.00 9.91 -20.66
C GLY A 292 25.49 9.83 -19.22
N ASP A 293 26.39 9.78 -18.24
CA ASP A 293 26.06 9.72 -16.80
C ASP A 293 25.95 11.12 -16.15
N HIS A 294 25.86 12.19 -16.93
CA HIS A 294 25.76 13.55 -16.44
C HIS A 294 24.53 14.28 -16.99
N LEU A 295 23.94 15.14 -16.16
CA LEU A 295 22.92 16.10 -16.59
C LEU A 295 23.58 17.32 -17.19
N HIS A 296 23.11 17.70 -18.36
CA HIS A 296 23.40 19.00 -18.98
C HIS A 296 22.16 19.86 -18.87
N CYS A 297 22.22 20.89 -18.03
CA CYS A 297 21.13 21.81 -17.81
C CYS A 297 21.48 23.16 -18.47
N GLY A 298 20.73 23.56 -19.49
CA GLY A 298 20.99 24.76 -20.25
C GLY A 298 20.69 26.02 -19.45
N GLY A 299 21.72 26.77 -19.07
CA GLY A 299 21.58 28.13 -18.63
C GLY A 299 21.41 29.05 -19.84
N HIS A 300 20.25 29.06 -20.48
CA HIS A 300 19.96 30.08 -21.49
C HIS A 300 19.58 31.38 -20.79
N GLY A 301 20.61 32.24 -20.60
CA GLY A 301 20.44 33.64 -20.25
C GLY A 301 19.72 34.43 -21.37
N HIS A 302 18.45 34.15 -21.55
CA HIS A 302 17.52 35.09 -22.15
C HIS A 302 16.54 35.52 -21.08
N GLY A 303 16.82 36.74 -20.55
CA GLY A 303 15.96 37.40 -19.59
C GLY A 303 14.58 37.69 -20.20
N HIS A 304 13.73 36.70 -20.15
CA HIS A 304 12.31 36.91 -20.10
C HIS A 304 11.91 36.67 -18.64
N ALA A 305 11.80 37.79 -17.91
CA ALA A 305 11.05 37.80 -16.65
C ALA A 305 9.60 37.46 -17.02
N HIS A 306 9.27 36.20 -17.08
CA HIS A 306 7.90 35.74 -16.98
C HIS A 306 7.59 35.61 -15.49
N ASP A 307 7.02 36.67 -14.91
CA ASP A 307 6.21 36.64 -13.69
C ASP A 307 4.88 35.93 -13.99
N GLU A 308 4.91 34.81 -14.69
CA GLU A 308 3.75 33.94 -14.86
C GLU A 308 3.86 32.88 -13.79
N HIS A 309 2.89 32.84 -12.87
CA HIS A 309 2.69 31.77 -11.94
C HIS A 309 2.46 30.50 -12.77
N GLU A 310 3.47 29.63 -12.88
CA GLU A 310 3.31 28.32 -13.49
C GLU A 310 2.20 27.58 -12.72
N GLU A 311 1.11 27.24 -13.40
CA GLU A 311 0.05 26.43 -12.81
C GLU A 311 0.59 25.03 -12.56
N VAL A 312 0.24 24.45 -11.41
CA VAL A 312 0.64 23.08 -11.08
C VAL A 312 -0.06 22.14 -12.05
N PRO A 313 0.68 21.23 -12.73
CA PRO A 313 0.06 20.27 -13.63
C PRO A 313 -0.99 19.40 -12.94
N VAL A 314 -2.00 19.02 -13.70
CA VAL A 314 -3.15 18.25 -13.23
C VAL A 314 -3.26 16.96 -14.04
N VAL A 315 -3.35 15.83 -13.34
CA VAL A 315 -3.71 14.55 -13.94
C VAL A 315 -5.22 14.48 -14.14
N ASP A 316 -5.69 14.26 -15.37
CA ASP A 316 -7.08 13.94 -15.71
C ASP A 316 -7.20 12.47 -16.13
N LEU A 317 -7.74 11.63 -15.24
CA LEU A 317 -7.75 10.18 -15.32
C LEU A 317 -9.14 9.63 -15.63
N HIS A 318 -9.18 8.70 -16.58
CA HIS A 318 -10.37 7.92 -16.93
C HIS A 318 -10.06 6.43 -16.98
N SER A 319 -10.83 5.63 -16.26
CA SER A 319 -10.74 4.17 -16.27
C SER A 319 -12.09 3.53 -16.52
N TYR A 320 -12.10 2.56 -17.41
CA TYR A 320 -13.27 1.74 -17.77
C TYR A 320 -12.88 0.28 -17.59
N ARG A 321 -13.60 -0.43 -16.71
CA ARG A 321 -13.26 -1.80 -16.36
C ARG A 321 -14.48 -2.70 -16.38
N TRP A 322 -14.33 -3.84 -17.05
CA TRP A 322 -15.20 -5.00 -16.92
C TRP A 322 -14.55 -6.02 -15.98
N ASP A 323 -15.35 -6.57 -15.09
CA ASP A 323 -14.97 -7.70 -14.23
C ASP A 323 -15.96 -8.84 -14.46
N LEU A 324 -15.45 -10.07 -14.63
CA LEU A 324 -16.21 -11.32 -14.72
C LEU A 324 -15.81 -12.19 -13.53
N ARG A 325 -16.79 -12.78 -12.84
CA ARG A 325 -16.55 -13.75 -11.76
C ARG A 325 -17.56 -14.88 -11.84
N GLY A 326 -17.08 -16.10 -11.69
CA GLY A 326 -17.91 -17.28 -11.56
C GLY A 326 -17.28 -18.30 -10.62
N GLU A 327 -18.13 -19.02 -9.91
CA GLU A 327 -17.74 -20.14 -9.07
C GLU A 327 -18.78 -21.25 -9.21
N TRP A 328 -18.30 -22.45 -9.37
CA TRP A 328 -19.09 -23.69 -9.41
C TRP A 328 -18.55 -24.64 -8.36
N ARG A 329 -19.38 -25.06 -7.42
CA ARG A 329 -19.03 -25.98 -6.33
C ARG A 329 -19.48 -27.38 -6.66
N ASN A 330 -18.74 -28.37 -6.14
CA ASN A 330 -19.06 -29.78 -6.29
C ASN A 330 -19.35 -30.22 -7.74
N LEU A 331 -18.60 -29.65 -8.71
CA LEU A 331 -18.84 -29.83 -10.14
C LEU A 331 -18.61 -31.28 -10.57
N ALA A 332 -17.67 -31.98 -9.96
CA ALA A 332 -17.33 -33.37 -10.21
C ALA A 332 -16.71 -34.02 -8.96
N PRO A 333 -16.72 -35.37 -8.84
CA PRO A 333 -16.01 -36.06 -7.80
C PRO A 333 -14.54 -35.64 -7.76
N GLY A 334 -14.03 -35.26 -6.58
CA GLY A 334 -12.66 -34.78 -6.41
C GLY A 334 -12.43 -33.30 -6.69
N VAL A 335 -13.46 -32.55 -7.13
CA VAL A 335 -13.39 -31.11 -7.40
C VAL A 335 -14.36 -30.39 -6.46
N GLU A 336 -13.84 -29.64 -5.49
CA GLU A 336 -14.66 -28.87 -4.54
C GLU A 336 -15.19 -27.57 -5.19
N ALA A 337 -14.35 -26.86 -5.93
CA ALA A 337 -14.77 -25.64 -6.62
C ALA A 337 -13.93 -25.39 -7.88
N VAL A 338 -14.59 -24.80 -8.87
CA VAL A 338 -13.95 -24.20 -10.05
C VAL A 338 -14.28 -22.71 -10.03
N ARG A 339 -13.27 -21.85 -10.11
CA ARG A 339 -13.44 -20.40 -10.13
C ARG A 339 -12.87 -19.81 -11.41
N LEU A 340 -13.65 -18.96 -12.03
CA LEU A 340 -13.26 -18.18 -13.19
C LEU A 340 -13.30 -16.70 -12.83
N LYS A 341 -12.20 -15.99 -13.11
CA LYS A 341 -12.12 -14.54 -12.98
C LYS A 341 -11.56 -13.96 -14.27
N GLY A 342 -12.13 -12.88 -14.73
CA GLY A 342 -11.66 -12.15 -15.89
C GLY A 342 -11.75 -10.65 -15.67
N SER A 343 -10.87 -9.89 -16.30
CA SER A 343 -10.97 -8.45 -16.37
C SER A 343 -10.55 -7.90 -17.72
N HIS A 344 -11.19 -6.79 -18.10
CA HIS A 344 -10.77 -5.97 -19.22
C HIS A 344 -10.75 -4.52 -18.78
N THR A 345 -9.57 -3.89 -18.84
CA THR A 345 -9.35 -2.50 -18.42
C THR A 345 -8.96 -1.64 -19.62
N ARG A 346 -9.56 -0.46 -19.74
CA ARG A 346 -9.11 0.66 -20.55
C ARG A 346 -8.87 1.81 -19.63
N TYR A 347 -7.61 2.21 -19.52
CA TYR A 347 -7.15 3.30 -18.68
C TYR A 347 -6.50 4.35 -19.58
N ALA A 348 -6.79 5.60 -19.30
CA ALA A 348 -6.09 6.74 -19.86
C ALA A 348 -5.96 7.81 -18.79
N HIS A 349 -4.87 8.54 -18.79
CA HIS A 349 -4.79 9.83 -18.15
C HIS A 349 -4.00 10.79 -19.03
N ASP A 350 -4.39 12.06 -18.92
CA ASP A 350 -3.71 13.18 -19.54
C ASP A 350 -3.11 14.02 -18.42
N GLU A 351 -1.85 14.40 -18.56
CA GLU A 351 -1.20 15.39 -17.71
C GLU A 351 -1.42 16.74 -18.38
N LEU A 352 -2.14 17.61 -17.70
CA LEU A 352 -2.57 18.89 -18.19
C LEU A 352 -1.67 20.00 -17.63
N GLU A 353 -1.08 20.79 -18.51
CA GLU A 353 -0.39 22.03 -18.20
C GLU A 353 -1.19 23.17 -18.82
N ASP A 354 -1.52 24.19 -18.03
CA ASP A 354 -2.41 25.30 -18.43
C ASP A 354 -3.71 24.83 -19.09
N GLY A 355 -4.22 23.67 -18.65
CA GLY A 355 -5.44 23.07 -19.17
C GLY A 355 -5.29 22.38 -20.54
N VAL A 356 -4.06 22.26 -21.05
CA VAL A 356 -3.75 21.55 -22.31
C VAL A 356 -3.00 20.24 -22.00
N ALA A 357 -3.32 19.17 -22.71
CA ALA A 357 -2.64 17.90 -22.52
C ALA A 357 -1.19 17.98 -23.02
N ALA A 358 -0.22 18.02 -22.08
CA ALA A 358 1.21 17.95 -22.36
C ALA A 358 1.65 16.50 -22.59
N THR A 359 1.14 15.55 -21.79
CA THR A 359 1.45 14.14 -21.95
C THR A 359 0.19 13.29 -21.78
N GLN A 360 0.08 12.23 -22.60
CA GLN A 360 -1.05 11.30 -22.60
C GLN A 360 -0.56 9.89 -22.34
N PHE A 361 -1.08 9.25 -21.29
CA PHE A 361 -0.81 7.85 -20.97
C PHE A 361 -2.01 6.97 -21.26
N ARG A 362 -1.81 5.85 -21.94
CA ARG A 362 -2.87 4.90 -22.28
C ARG A 362 -2.47 3.48 -21.93
N ASN A 363 -3.39 2.74 -21.33
CA ASN A 363 -3.21 1.36 -20.96
C ASN A 363 -4.45 0.54 -21.31
N ARG A 364 -4.26 -0.54 -22.04
CA ARG A 364 -5.32 -1.52 -22.35
C ARG A 364 -4.84 -2.90 -21.91
N ALA A 365 -5.62 -3.54 -21.05
CA ALA A 365 -5.25 -4.83 -20.49
C ALA A 365 -6.42 -5.79 -20.43
N HIS A 366 -6.07 -7.09 -20.49
CA HIS A 366 -6.99 -8.21 -20.32
C HIS A 366 -6.33 -9.24 -19.41
N ASP A 367 -7.08 -9.74 -18.44
CA ASP A 367 -6.64 -10.86 -17.62
C ASP A 367 -7.70 -11.93 -17.55
N LEU A 368 -7.24 -13.15 -17.48
CA LEU A 368 -8.04 -14.34 -17.23
C LEU A 368 -7.35 -15.18 -16.15
N ARG A 369 -8.12 -15.65 -15.17
CA ARG A 369 -7.64 -16.55 -14.12
C ARG A 369 -8.64 -17.66 -13.90
N LEU A 370 -8.15 -18.90 -13.99
CA LEU A 370 -8.89 -20.12 -13.69
C LEU A 370 -8.27 -20.81 -12.50
N GLU A 371 -9.09 -21.20 -11.55
CA GLU A 371 -8.69 -21.91 -10.32
C GLU A 371 -9.55 -23.16 -10.15
N VAL A 372 -8.91 -24.28 -9.84
CA VAL A 372 -9.58 -25.54 -9.49
C VAL A 372 -9.14 -25.94 -8.07
N GLN A 373 -10.09 -25.95 -7.16
CA GLN A 373 -9.90 -26.45 -5.81
C GLN A 373 -10.26 -27.91 -5.77
N HIS A 374 -9.30 -28.76 -5.43
CA HIS A 374 -9.54 -30.20 -5.31
C HIS A 374 -10.01 -30.60 -3.89
N ALA A 375 -10.76 -31.69 -3.83
CA ALA A 375 -11.10 -32.33 -2.58
C ALA A 375 -9.83 -32.91 -1.90
N PRO A 376 -9.81 -33.11 -0.59
CA PRO A 376 -8.63 -33.62 0.10
C PRO A 376 -8.10 -34.92 -0.50
N ILE A 377 -6.83 -34.93 -0.92
CA ILE A 377 -6.10 -36.10 -1.41
C ILE A 377 -5.02 -36.44 -0.39
N ALA A 378 -5.15 -37.59 0.28
CA ALA A 378 -4.24 -38.01 1.37
C ALA A 378 -4.05 -36.92 2.46
N GLY A 379 -5.12 -36.13 2.74
CA GLY A 379 -5.11 -35.05 3.72
C GLY A 379 -4.63 -33.69 3.19
N TRP A 380 -4.09 -33.62 1.98
CA TRP A 380 -3.78 -32.37 1.32
C TRP A 380 -5.03 -31.78 0.64
N ARG A 381 -5.27 -30.51 0.85
CA ARG A 381 -6.28 -29.72 0.13
C ARG A 381 -5.61 -28.54 -0.55
N GLY A 382 -5.99 -28.27 -1.80
CA GLY A 382 -5.26 -27.29 -2.54
C GLY A 382 -6.03 -26.68 -3.71
N VAL A 383 -5.38 -25.73 -4.33
CA VAL A 383 -5.84 -25.01 -5.51
C VAL A 383 -4.73 -25.06 -6.55
N VAL A 384 -5.07 -25.55 -7.75
CA VAL A 384 -4.25 -25.38 -8.95
C VAL A 384 -4.88 -24.32 -9.84
N GLY A 385 -4.08 -23.45 -10.45
CA GLY A 385 -4.63 -22.39 -11.29
C GLY A 385 -3.70 -21.93 -12.39
N LEU A 386 -4.35 -21.31 -13.38
CA LEU A 386 -3.73 -20.69 -14.54
C LEU A 386 -4.09 -19.21 -14.57
N SER A 387 -3.14 -18.35 -14.86
CA SER A 387 -3.36 -16.91 -15.11
C SER A 387 -2.74 -16.52 -16.46
N ASN A 388 -3.48 -15.75 -17.23
CA ASN A 388 -3.01 -15.17 -18.50
C ASN A 388 -3.35 -13.70 -18.52
N GLY A 389 -2.37 -12.84 -18.81
CA GLY A 389 -2.53 -11.40 -18.87
C GLY A 389 -1.85 -10.81 -20.10
N GLN A 390 -2.48 -9.79 -20.67
CA GLN A 390 -1.91 -8.99 -21.74
C GLN A 390 -2.14 -7.51 -21.45
N ARG A 391 -1.09 -6.71 -21.59
CA ARG A 391 -1.12 -5.26 -21.43
C ARG A 391 -0.49 -4.59 -22.64
N SER A 392 -1.13 -3.56 -23.18
CA SER A 392 -0.57 -2.62 -24.15
C SER A 392 -0.53 -1.25 -23.48
N PHE A 393 0.64 -0.64 -23.47
CA PHE A 393 0.89 0.65 -22.84
C PHE A 393 1.53 1.61 -23.85
N SER A 394 1.13 2.88 -23.82
CA SER A 394 1.80 3.98 -24.54
C SER A 394 1.77 5.23 -23.69
N ALA A 395 2.80 6.07 -23.86
CA ALA A 395 2.87 7.43 -23.44
C ALA A 395 3.24 8.29 -24.65
N ASP A 396 2.56 9.41 -24.87
CA ASP A 396 2.74 10.31 -25.99
C ASP A 396 2.77 11.75 -25.44
N GLY A 397 3.78 12.55 -25.76
CA GLY A 397 3.93 13.94 -25.27
C GLY A 397 5.31 14.21 -24.67
N GLU A 398 5.42 15.30 -23.91
CA GLU A 398 6.71 15.80 -23.40
C GLU A 398 7.34 14.86 -22.37
N GLU A 399 6.54 14.24 -21.52
CA GLU A 399 6.96 13.23 -20.52
C GLU A 399 6.76 11.77 -20.99
N ALA A 400 6.77 11.54 -22.31
CA ALA A 400 6.67 10.20 -22.89
C ALA A 400 7.97 9.41 -22.71
N TYR A 401 8.37 9.14 -21.46
CA TYR A 401 9.64 8.49 -21.15
C TYR A 401 9.67 6.98 -21.39
N VAL A 402 8.53 6.34 -21.74
CA VAL A 402 8.46 4.92 -22.10
C VAL A 402 7.79 4.76 -23.45
N GLN A 403 8.53 4.23 -24.44
CA GLN A 403 7.98 3.93 -25.75
C GLN A 403 6.80 2.93 -25.66
N PRO A 404 5.92 2.89 -26.69
CA PRO A 404 4.80 1.94 -26.71
C PRO A 404 5.26 0.50 -26.53
N THR A 405 4.63 -0.22 -25.58
CA THR A 405 5.03 -1.59 -25.23
C THR A 405 3.83 -2.52 -25.18
N ARG A 406 4.10 -3.81 -25.45
CA ARG A 406 3.14 -4.89 -25.22
C ARG A 406 3.76 -5.92 -24.30
N THR A 407 3.09 -6.18 -23.17
CA THR A 407 3.49 -7.21 -22.20
C THR A 407 2.50 -8.36 -22.24
N HIS A 408 3.00 -9.58 -22.30
CA HIS A 408 2.22 -10.81 -22.15
C HIS A 408 2.75 -11.61 -20.98
N LYS A 409 1.85 -12.04 -20.07
CA LYS A 409 2.17 -12.84 -18.88
C LYS A 409 1.38 -14.14 -18.91
N LEU A 410 2.02 -15.25 -18.58
CA LEU A 410 1.41 -16.56 -18.37
C LEU A 410 1.93 -17.14 -17.07
N GLY A 411 1.05 -17.53 -16.16
CA GLY A 411 1.41 -18.12 -14.87
C GLY A 411 0.63 -19.40 -14.61
N LEU A 412 1.33 -20.44 -14.17
CA LEU A 412 0.75 -21.66 -13.62
C LEU A 412 1.12 -21.76 -12.16
N PHE A 413 0.17 -22.03 -11.27
CA PHE A 413 0.41 -22.07 -9.83
C PHE A 413 -0.35 -23.18 -9.13
N LEU A 414 0.19 -23.55 -7.96
CA LEU A 414 -0.35 -24.52 -7.03
C LEU A 414 -0.20 -23.96 -5.62
N LEU A 415 -1.22 -24.10 -4.79
CA LEU A 415 -1.18 -23.84 -3.35
C LEU A 415 -1.80 -25.04 -2.65
N GLU A 416 -1.07 -25.63 -1.72
CA GLU A 416 -1.47 -26.81 -0.97
C GLU A 416 -1.40 -26.54 0.53
N GLU A 417 -2.34 -27.13 1.27
CA GLU A 417 -2.36 -27.15 2.72
C GLU A 417 -2.53 -28.57 3.25
N TYR A 418 -1.76 -28.88 4.29
CA TYR A 418 -1.85 -30.16 5.01
C TYR A 418 -1.88 -29.89 6.51
N GLN A 419 -2.87 -30.48 7.19
CA GLN A 419 -3.02 -30.35 8.63
C GLN A 419 -2.78 -31.70 9.30
N ILE A 420 -1.89 -31.74 10.30
CA ILE A 420 -1.61 -32.93 11.10
C ILE A 420 -1.42 -32.54 12.57
N GLY A 421 -2.36 -32.94 13.42
CA GLY A 421 -2.35 -32.59 14.82
C GLY A 421 -2.29 -31.10 15.07
N ALA A 422 -1.26 -30.62 15.76
CA ALA A 422 -1.04 -29.20 16.05
C ALA A 422 -0.33 -28.43 14.91
N TRP A 423 0.02 -29.07 13.81
CA TRP A 423 0.76 -28.51 12.71
C TRP A 423 -0.12 -28.27 11.49
N SER A 424 0.05 -27.10 10.85
CA SER A 424 -0.43 -26.83 9.50
C SER A 424 0.75 -26.53 8.60
N TRP A 425 0.81 -27.16 7.45
CA TRP A 425 1.83 -26.95 6.42
C TRP A 425 1.19 -26.29 5.20
N GLN A 426 1.87 -25.33 4.62
CA GLN A 426 1.44 -24.65 3.39
C GLN A 426 2.59 -24.66 2.40
N ALA A 427 2.33 -25.14 1.19
CA ALA A 427 3.29 -25.16 0.10
C ALA A 427 2.71 -24.45 -1.11
N ALA A 428 3.49 -23.61 -1.75
CA ALA A 428 3.10 -22.95 -2.99
C ALA A 428 4.20 -23.10 -4.03
N LEU A 429 3.78 -23.29 -5.28
CA LEU A 429 4.65 -23.36 -6.45
C LEU A 429 4.04 -22.51 -7.56
N ARG A 430 4.86 -21.73 -8.27
CA ARG A 430 4.41 -20.94 -9.40
C ARG A 430 5.48 -20.85 -10.47
N HIS A 431 5.09 -21.09 -11.71
CA HIS A 431 5.90 -20.84 -12.89
C HIS A 431 5.31 -19.68 -13.68
N ASP A 432 6.11 -18.67 -13.98
CA ASP A 432 5.73 -17.51 -14.77
C ASP A 432 6.59 -17.39 -16.02
N ARG A 433 5.95 -16.98 -17.10
CA ARG A 433 6.60 -16.52 -18.32
C ARG A 433 6.07 -15.14 -18.66
N GLN A 434 6.98 -14.20 -18.93
CA GLN A 434 6.64 -12.84 -19.35
C GLN A 434 7.43 -12.49 -20.61
N THR A 435 6.76 -11.87 -21.57
CA THR A 435 7.38 -11.28 -22.75
C THR A 435 6.99 -9.81 -22.82
N VAL A 436 7.98 -8.93 -22.94
CA VAL A 436 7.80 -7.49 -23.14
C VAL A 436 8.38 -7.13 -24.49
N ARG A 437 7.56 -6.52 -25.34
CA ARG A 437 7.96 -6.04 -26.67
C ARG A 437 7.80 -4.54 -26.74
N ALA A 438 8.90 -3.85 -27.00
CA ALA A 438 8.92 -2.44 -27.37
C ALA A 438 8.57 -2.33 -28.86
N GLN A 439 7.69 -1.40 -29.22
CA GLN A 439 7.13 -1.35 -30.59
C GLN A 439 8.01 -0.56 -31.54
N ASP A 440 8.59 0.54 -31.07
CA ASP A 440 9.39 1.45 -31.94
C ASP A 440 10.72 0.83 -32.33
N ASP A 441 11.42 0.22 -31.36
CA ASP A 441 12.71 -0.44 -31.60
C ASP A 441 12.57 -1.90 -32.05
N ALA A 442 11.35 -2.44 -32.07
CA ALA A 442 11.07 -3.85 -32.30
C ALA A 442 11.86 -4.80 -31.38
N VAL A 443 12.25 -4.33 -30.20
CA VAL A 443 13.01 -5.10 -29.21
C VAL A 443 12.06 -5.93 -28.36
N GLU A 444 12.37 -7.23 -28.25
CA GLU A 444 11.62 -8.15 -27.41
C GLU A 444 12.51 -8.71 -26.29
N ARG A 445 11.97 -8.76 -25.08
CA ARG A 445 12.60 -9.40 -23.93
C ARG A 445 11.66 -10.43 -23.34
N SER A 446 12.14 -11.66 -23.21
CA SER A 446 11.38 -12.78 -22.65
C SER A 446 12.09 -13.29 -21.40
N HIS A 447 11.32 -13.42 -20.32
CA HIS A 447 11.79 -13.91 -19.03
C HIS A 447 10.89 -15.04 -18.55
N GLN A 448 11.46 -15.96 -17.79
CA GLN A 448 10.70 -17.01 -17.10
C GLN A 448 11.25 -17.23 -15.71
N GLY A 449 10.40 -17.69 -14.80
CA GLY A 449 10.77 -17.89 -13.42
C GLY A 449 9.96 -18.96 -12.74
N LEU A 450 10.62 -19.63 -11.79
CA LEU A 450 10.00 -20.60 -10.89
C LEU A 450 10.10 -20.06 -9.46
N SER A 451 8.95 -19.87 -8.85
CA SER A 451 8.81 -19.44 -7.46
C SER A 451 8.26 -20.58 -6.63
N ALA A 452 8.79 -20.75 -5.40
CA ALA A 452 8.34 -21.78 -4.48
C ALA A 452 8.32 -21.23 -3.05
N SER A 453 7.39 -21.72 -2.25
CA SER A 453 7.29 -21.35 -0.84
C SER A 453 6.83 -22.54 -0.01
N LEU A 454 7.39 -22.66 1.19
CA LEU A 454 6.98 -23.62 2.21
C LEU A 454 6.82 -22.87 3.53
N GLY A 455 5.73 -23.12 4.21
CA GLY A 455 5.46 -22.54 5.52
C GLY A 455 4.77 -23.51 6.46
N THR A 456 4.90 -23.26 7.75
CA THR A 456 4.25 -24.05 8.79
C THR A 456 3.73 -23.18 9.91
N VAL A 457 2.64 -23.62 10.51
CA VAL A 457 2.08 -23.08 11.75
C VAL A 457 2.02 -24.20 12.77
N TRP A 458 2.63 -23.98 13.93
CA TRP A 458 2.59 -24.88 15.06
C TRP A 458 1.75 -24.29 16.20
N ARG A 459 0.61 -24.92 16.51
CA ARG A 459 -0.30 -24.55 17.60
C ARG A 459 0.12 -25.33 18.86
N PHE A 460 1.15 -24.86 19.56
CA PHE A 460 1.78 -25.60 20.66
C PHE A 460 1.01 -25.54 21.99
N ALA A 461 0.10 -24.58 22.13
CA ALA A 461 -0.80 -24.46 23.27
C ALA A 461 -2.07 -23.71 22.85
N THR A 462 -3.14 -23.78 23.66
CA THR A 462 -4.40 -23.09 23.40
C THR A 462 -4.17 -21.58 23.23
N GLY A 463 -4.49 -21.06 22.06
CA GLY A 463 -4.28 -19.65 21.72
C GLY A 463 -2.83 -19.26 21.42
N TRP A 464 -1.86 -20.17 21.42
CA TRP A 464 -0.47 -19.91 21.10
C TRP A 464 -0.04 -20.58 19.80
N GLN A 465 0.63 -19.81 18.95
CA GLN A 465 1.07 -20.29 17.66
C GLN A 465 2.48 -19.74 17.35
N ALA A 466 3.31 -20.60 16.81
CA ALA A 466 4.55 -20.24 16.16
C ALA A 466 4.42 -20.51 14.66
N SER A 467 4.99 -19.68 13.83
CA SER A 467 5.01 -19.87 12.38
C SER A 467 6.41 -19.65 11.82
N ALA A 468 6.73 -20.37 10.76
CA ALA A 468 7.92 -20.16 9.98
C ALA A 468 7.59 -20.34 8.51
N SER A 469 8.15 -19.51 7.64
CA SER A 469 8.07 -19.71 6.20
C SER A 469 9.36 -19.35 5.50
N PHE A 470 9.62 -20.08 4.42
CA PHE A 470 10.65 -19.77 3.44
C PHE A 470 10.02 -19.63 2.07
N SER A 471 10.36 -18.56 1.38
CA SER A 471 9.90 -18.32 0.00
C SER A 471 11.09 -17.97 -0.88
N ARG A 472 11.16 -18.61 -2.05
CA ARG A 472 12.01 -18.21 -3.16
C ARG A 472 11.09 -17.68 -4.26
N ALA A 473 10.93 -16.38 -4.34
CA ALA A 473 10.04 -15.72 -5.29
C ALA A 473 10.83 -14.97 -6.36
N GLN A 474 10.33 -14.99 -7.60
CA GLN A 474 10.96 -14.33 -8.74
C GLN A 474 10.03 -13.28 -9.34
N ARG A 475 10.60 -12.12 -9.68
CA ARG A 475 9.94 -11.02 -10.38
C ARG A 475 10.67 -10.73 -11.68
N MET A 476 9.89 -10.54 -12.74
CA MET A 476 10.42 -10.11 -14.04
C MET A 476 10.52 -8.59 -14.10
N PRO A 477 11.47 -8.03 -14.88
CA PRO A 477 11.52 -6.59 -15.13
C PRO A 477 10.22 -6.10 -15.79
N THR A 478 9.83 -4.87 -15.45
CA THR A 478 8.70 -4.20 -16.10
C THR A 478 9.13 -3.55 -17.42
N ALA A 479 8.16 -3.08 -18.21
CA ALA A 479 8.45 -2.38 -19.47
C ALA A 479 9.23 -1.07 -19.20
N GLU A 480 8.87 -0.38 -18.12
CA GLU A 480 9.48 0.89 -17.69
C GLU A 480 10.95 0.67 -17.27
N GLU A 481 11.22 -0.34 -16.45
CA GLU A 481 12.58 -0.70 -16.04
C GLU A 481 13.48 -1.08 -17.25
N LEU A 482 12.88 -1.68 -18.30
CA LEU A 482 13.61 -2.10 -19.49
C LEU A 482 13.84 -0.98 -20.49
N PHE A 483 12.85 -0.10 -20.69
CA PHE A 483 12.77 0.77 -21.86
C PHE A 483 12.49 2.24 -21.57
N ALA A 484 12.52 2.69 -20.32
CA ALA A 484 12.43 4.11 -19.99
C ALA A 484 13.59 4.90 -20.66
N ASN A 485 13.30 6.05 -21.21
CA ASN A 485 14.31 7.00 -21.71
C ASN A 485 13.67 8.38 -21.93
N GLY A 486 13.54 9.16 -20.88
CA GLY A 486 12.95 10.49 -20.98
C GLY A 486 12.75 11.17 -19.64
N PRO A 487 12.28 12.42 -19.65
CA PRO A 487 11.96 13.17 -18.46
C PRO A 487 10.70 12.60 -17.80
N HIS A 488 10.68 12.66 -16.47
CA HIS A 488 9.55 12.37 -15.63
C HIS A 488 9.46 13.48 -14.58
N LEU A 489 8.83 14.57 -14.97
CA LEU A 489 8.88 15.84 -14.25
C LEU A 489 8.16 15.76 -12.90
N ALA A 490 7.09 14.98 -12.81
CA ALA A 490 6.38 14.75 -11.55
C ALA A 490 7.30 14.20 -10.43
N THR A 491 8.33 13.41 -10.78
CA THR A 491 9.32 12.88 -9.82
C THR A 491 10.65 13.65 -9.85
N ASN A 492 10.73 14.71 -10.62
CA ASN A 492 11.93 15.52 -10.84
C ASN A 492 13.11 14.65 -11.29
N SER A 493 12.91 13.84 -12.33
CA SER A 493 13.93 12.91 -12.79
C SER A 493 13.91 12.73 -14.31
N TRP A 494 15.09 12.40 -14.85
CA TRP A 494 15.23 11.74 -16.14
C TRP A 494 15.50 10.26 -15.89
N GLU A 495 14.68 9.38 -16.44
CA GLU A 495 14.77 7.95 -16.24
C GLU A 495 15.33 7.24 -17.46
N VAL A 496 16.35 6.40 -17.23
CA VAL A 496 16.98 5.58 -18.26
C VAL A 496 16.85 4.11 -17.91
N GLY A 497 16.10 3.37 -18.71
CA GLY A 497 15.89 1.94 -18.61
C GLY A 497 17.12 1.14 -19.04
N ASN A 498 17.09 -0.16 -18.76
CA ASN A 498 18.15 -1.06 -19.17
C ASN A 498 17.56 -2.37 -19.72
N ALA A 499 17.63 -2.53 -21.03
CA ALA A 499 17.09 -3.71 -21.72
C ALA A 499 17.84 -5.02 -21.38
N GLN A 500 18.94 -4.98 -20.64
CA GLN A 500 19.72 -6.15 -20.20
C GLN A 500 19.32 -6.65 -18.80
N LEU A 501 18.37 -6.00 -18.13
CA LEU A 501 17.92 -6.42 -16.81
C LEU A 501 17.37 -7.84 -16.83
N GLY A 502 17.83 -8.64 -15.89
CA GLY A 502 17.33 -9.98 -15.60
C GLY A 502 16.22 -9.96 -14.53
N ARG A 503 15.70 -11.15 -14.22
CA ARG A 503 14.75 -11.31 -13.13
C ARG A 503 15.37 -11.05 -11.76
N GLU A 504 14.60 -10.48 -10.84
CA GLU A 504 14.94 -10.50 -9.42
C GLU A 504 14.63 -11.86 -8.80
N THR A 505 15.43 -12.29 -7.85
CA THR A 505 15.16 -13.49 -7.06
C THR A 505 15.23 -13.16 -5.57
N SER A 506 14.09 -13.15 -4.90
CA SER A 506 13.99 -12.95 -3.45
C SER A 506 14.00 -14.29 -2.73
N GLN A 507 14.88 -14.44 -1.74
CA GLN A 507 14.87 -15.51 -0.75
C GLN A 507 14.43 -14.88 0.58
N ALA A 508 13.24 -15.22 1.02
CA ALA A 508 12.60 -14.63 2.18
C ALA A 508 12.40 -15.66 3.29
N TRP A 509 12.85 -15.33 4.49
CA TRP A 509 12.59 -16.05 5.72
C TRP A 509 11.69 -15.21 6.60
N ASP A 510 10.60 -15.79 7.08
CA ASP A 510 9.67 -15.19 8.01
C ASP A 510 9.50 -16.09 9.23
N PHE A 511 9.52 -15.48 10.43
CA PHE A 511 9.25 -16.14 11.70
C PHE A 511 8.21 -15.34 12.45
N GLY A 512 7.17 -16.03 12.90
CA GLY A 512 6.06 -15.42 13.63
C GLY A 512 5.81 -16.14 14.96
N LEU A 513 5.43 -15.36 15.95
CA LEU A 513 4.91 -15.86 17.22
C LEU A 513 3.67 -15.05 17.57
N ARG A 514 2.59 -15.71 17.95
CA ARG A 514 1.34 -15.02 18.27
C ARG A 514 0.56 -15.70 19.39
N LYS A 515 -0.15 -14.87 20.16
CA LYS A 515 -1.14 -15.27 21.13
C LYS A 515 -2.49 -14.71 20.71
N THR A 516 -3.45 -15.58 20.43
CA THR A 516 -4.74 -15.23 19.80
C THR A 516 -5.92 -15.25 20.76
N ARG A 517 -5.74 -15.71 22.00
CA ARG A 517 -6.81 -15.86 23.02
C ARG A 517 -6.46 -15.21 24.34
N GLY A 518 -7.48 -14.87 25.11
CA GLY A 518 -7.41 -14.25 26.43
C GLY A 518 -7.41 -12.72 26.35
N ASP A 519 -7.23 -12.07 27.52
CA ASP A 519 -7.27 -10.61 27.63
C ASP A 519 -6.05 -9.94 26.96
N THR A 520 -4.93 -10.65 26.93
CA THR A 520 -3.73 -10.19 26.20
C THR A 520 -3.59 -11.00 24.93
N THR A 521 -3.68 -10.33 23.78
CA THR A 521 -3.38 -10.89 22.46
C THR A 521 -2.21 -10.14 21.84
N TRP A 522 -1.38 -10.84 21.08
CA TRP A 522 -0.24 -10.21 20.42
C TRP A 522 0.29 -11.01 19.25
N SER A 523 0.99 -10.33 18.36
CA SER A 523 1.77 -10.93 17.28
C SER A 523 3.11 -10.23 17.16
N ALA A 524 4.15 -11.00 16.93
CA ALA A 524 5.49 -10.51 16.62
C ALA A 524 6.03 -11.32 15.44
N ASN A 525 6.58 -10.62 14.45
CA ASN A 525 7.15 -11.22 13.25
C ASN A 525 8.54 -10.64 13.03
N ALA A 526 9.48 -11.50 12.66
CA ALA A 526 10.81 -11.14 12.19
C ALA A 526 11.00 -11.67 10.78
N PHE A 527 11.63 -10.88 9.92
CA PHE A 527 11.86 -11.25 8.53
C PHE A 527 13.26 -10.92 8.06
N HIS A 528 13.73 -11.73 7.12
CA HIS A 528 14.99 -11.49 6.41
C HIS A 528 14.82 -11.89 4.95
N HIS A 529 14.97 -10.91 4.04
CA HIS A 529 14.91 -11.13 2.61
C HIS A 529 16.28 -10.81 2.00
N ARG A 530 16.78 -11.73 1.21
CA ARG A 530 17.93 -11.54 0.32
C ARG A 530 17.41 -11.51 -1.10
N VAL A 531 17.56 -10.37 -1.78
CA VAL A 531 17.14 -10.20 -3.16
C VAL A 531 18.36 -10.13 -4.05
N GLN A 532 18.52 -11.13 -4.89
CA GLN A 532 19.55 -11.16 -5.93
C GLN A 532 19.04 -10.41 -7.15
N GLY A 533 19.89 -9.53 -7.70
CA GLY A 533 19.55 -8.72 -8.85
C GLY A 533 18.38 -7.76 -8.59
N TYR A 534 18.31 -7.13 -7.42
CA TYR A 534 17.32 -6.12 -7.08
C TYR A 534 17.38 -4.95 -8.06
N ILE A 535 16.29 -4.65 -8.76
CA ILE A 535 16.21 -3.58 -9.76
C ILE A 535 15.81 -2.28 -9.06
N TYR A 536 16.55 -1.20 -9.29
CA TYR A 536 16.22 0.12 -8.73
C TYR A 536 16.75 1.24 -9.63
N GLY A 537 16.10 2.39 -9.59
CA GLY A 537 16.62 3.63 -10.17
C GLY A 537 17.77 4.14 -9.32
N ARG A 538 18.99 4.06 -9.84
CA ARG A 538 20.19 4.63 -9.22
C ARG A 538 20.37 6.05 -9.74
N THR A 539 20.29 7.04 -8.87
CA THR A 539 20.67 8.40 -9.22
C THR A 539 22.18 8.46 -9.49
N VAL A 540 22.55 8.83 -10.68
CA VAL A 540 23.96 8.94 -11.12
C VAL A 540 24.43 10.40 -11.08
N ASP A 541 23.52 11.35 -11.32
CA ASP A 541 23.77 12.79 -11.26
C ASP A 541 22.52 13.55 -10.81
N ALA A 542 22.68 14.77 -10.31
CA ALA A 542 21.57 15.64 -9.96
C ALA A 542 21.96 17.11 -10.05
N HIS A 543 21.04 17.94 -10.55
CA HIS A 543 21.20 19.39 -10.65
C HIS A 543 19.91 20.08 -10.18
N ASP A 544 20.00 20.98 -9.21
CA ASP A 544 18.88 21.74 -8.62
C ASP A 544 17.64 20.89 -8.25
N GLY A 545 17.87 19.67 -7.78
CA GLY A 545 16.82 18.74 -7.35
C GLY A 545 16.32 17.81 -8.46
N PHE A 546 16.63 18.09 -9.72
CA PHE A 546 16.35 17.17 -10.83
C PHE A 546 17.43 16.08 -10.89
N GLN A 547 17.05 14.82 -11.09
CA GLN A 547 17.92 13.66 -10.95
C GLN A 547 18.01 12.86 -12.26
N LEU A 548 19.20 12.41 -12.61
CA LEU A 548 19.39 11.39 -13.65
C LEU A 548 19.40 10.01 -12.99
N GLN A 549 18.41 9.19 -13.32
CA GLN A 549 18.24 7.87 -12.77
C GLN A 549 18.43 6.78 -13.82
N HIS A 550 19.34 5.86 -13.58
CA HIS A 550 19.55 4.67 -14.39
C HIS A 550 19.02 3.43 -13.69
N TYR A 551 18.12 2.70 -14.35
CA TYR A 551 17.67 1.40 -13.86
C TYR A 551 18.81 0.39 -13.90
N THR A 552 19.14 -0.15 -12.75
CA THR A 552 20.26 -1.07 -12.56
C THR A 552 19.88 -2.22 -11.63
N GLN A 553 20.75 -3.23 -11.57
CA GLN A 553 20.59 -4.37 -10.66
C GLN A 553 21.75 -4.47 -9.70
N ALA A 554 21.44 -4.73 -8.42
CA ALA A 554 22.41 -5.09 -7.40
C ALA A 554 21.76 -6.01 -6.37
N ASP A 555 22.55 -6.82 -5.67
CA ASP A 555 22.04 -7.62 -4.57
C ASP A 555 21.64 -6.72 -3.39
N ALA A 556 20.48 -6.99 -2.79
CA ALA A 556 19.95 -6.22 -1.68
C ALA A 556 19.50 -7.13 -0.52
N ARG A 557 19.48 -6.58 0.69
CA ARG A 557 19.02 -7.26 1.91
C ARG A 557 18.03 -6.40 2.65
N PHE A 558 16.90 -7.00 3.01
CA PHE A 558 15.88 -6.40 3.86
C PHE A 558 15.76 -7.21 5.13
N THR A 559 15.86 -6.57 6.28
CA THR A 559 15.73 -7.24 7.58
C THR A 559 14.88 -6.36 8.48
N GLY A 560 13.94 -6.95 9.19
CA GLY A 560 13.09 -6.18 10.05
C GLY A 560 12.27 -6.99 11.02
N VAL A 561 11.55 -6.24 11.85
CA VAL A 561 10.59 -6.76 12.82
C VAL A 561 9.32 -5.93 12.74
N GLU A 562 8.20 -6.56 12.95
CA GLU A 562 6.89 -5.94 13.04
C GLU A 562 6.05 -6.65 14.09
N GLY A 563 5.17 -5.94 14.78
CA GLY A 563 4.35 -6.57 15.79
C GLY A 563 3.37 -5.63 16.44
N GLN A 564 2.46 -6.25 17.17
CA GLN A 564 1.47 -5.55 17.97
C GLN A 564 1.08 -6.38 19.19
N VAL A 565 0.71 -5.68 20.25
CA VAL A 565 0.11 -6.26 21.46
C VAL A 565 -1.16 -5.49 21.78
N ARG A 566 -2.21 -6.17 22.19
CA ARG A 566 -3.44 -5.59 22.71
C ARG A 566 -3.80 -6.25 24.02
N GLN A 567 -4.00 -5.44 25.07
CA GLN A 567 -4.49 -5.84 26.38
C GLN A 567 -5.91 -5.32 26.56
N ARG A 568 -6.87 -6.23 26.77
CA ARG A 568 -8.20 -5.88 27.22
C ARG A 568 -8.12 -5.54 28.71
N ILE A 569 -8.39 -4.29 29.08
CA ILE A 569 -8.37 -3.81 30.46
C ILE A 569 -9.67 -4.21 31.16
N ASN A 570 -10.78 -4.05 30.46
CA ASN A 570 -12.11 -4.47 30.89
C ASN A 570 -13.01 -4.69 29.66
N ARG A 571 -14.32 -4.93 29.88
CA ARG A 571 -15.28 -5.17 28.77
C ARG A 571 -15.48 -3.97 27.85
N PHE A 572 -15.02 -2.77 28.24
CA PHE A 572 -15.21 -1.52 27.49
C PHE A 572 -13.93 -0.98 26.86
N VAL A 573 -12.77 -1.27 27.44
CA VAL A 573 -11.51 -0.62 27.11
C VAL A 573 -10.42 -1.63 26.82
N GLY A 574 -9.74 -1.43 25.69
CA GLY A 574 -8.50 -2.10 25.33
C GLY A 574 -7.36 -1.10 25.14
N VAL A 575 -6.15 -1.53 25.41
CA VAL A 575 -4.92 -0.76 25.14
C VAL A 575 -4.00 -1.60 24.28
N GLY A 576 -3.43 -1.00 23.25
CA GLY A 576 -2.53 -1.67 22.32
C GLY A 576 -1.25 -0.89 22.07
N VAL A 577 -0.22 -1.60 21.70
CA VAL A 577 1.03 -1.05 21.20
C VAL A 577 1.37 -1.78 19.91
N PHE A 578 1.82 -1.06 18.89
CA PHE A 578 2.31 -1.65 17.65
C PHE A 578 3.58 -0.96 17.20
N GLY A 579 4.34 -1.63 16.34
CA GLY A 579 5.52 -1.03 15.77
C GLY A 579 6.14 -1.86 14.67
N ASP A 580 6.97 -1.22 13.91
CA ASP A 580 7.73 -1.83 12.83
C ASP A 580 9.07 -1.11 12.62
N LEU A 581 10.02 -1.89 12.12
CA LEU A 581 11.34 -1.46 11.73
C LEU A 581 11.79 -2.29 10.54
N VAL A 582 12.23 -1.64 9.48
CA VAL A 582 12.91 -2.28 8.35
C VAL A 582 14.27 -1.61 8.11
N ARG A 583 15.26 -2.43 7.79
CA ARG A 583 16.56 -1.99 7.30
C ARG A 583 16.79 -2.63 5.95
N ALA A 584 16.96 -1.79 4.93
CA ALA A 584 17.28 -2.22 3.58
C ALA A 584 18.62 -1.61 3.14
N ARG A 585 19.47 -2.45 2.52
CA ARG A 585 20.79 -2.05 2.04
C ARG A 585 21.24 -2.90 0.87
N LEU A 586 22.10 -2.36 0.05
CA LEU A 586 22.82 -3.11 -0.96
C LEU A 586 23.80 -4.09 -0.30
N ALA A 587 24.05 -5.23 -0.93
CA ALA A 587 24.95 -6.25 -0.38
C ALA A 587 26.40 -5.80 -0.34
N GLU A 588 26.81 -4.99 -1.31
CA GLU A 588 28.17 -4.42 -1.43
C GLU A 588 28.38 -3.15 -0.59
N GLY A 589 27.31 -2.68 0.08
CA GLY A 589 27.31 -1.48 0.90
C GLY A 589 26.42 -0.37 0.32
N GLY A 590 26.06 0.62 1.15
CA GLY A 590 25.13 1.68 0.80
C GLY A 590 23.69 1.39 1.16
N HIS A 591 22.89 2.42 1.13
CA HIS A 591 21.45 2.38 1.45
C HIS A 591 20.61 2.27 0.17
N LEU A 592 19.41 1.78 0.30
CA LEU A 592 18.39 1.87 -0.74
C LEU A 592 17.57 3.15 -0.54
N PRO A 593 17.07 3.78 -1.62
CA PRO A 593 16.29 5.00 -1.52
C PRO A 593 14.91 4.74 -0.90
N ARG A 594 14.35 5.77 -0.26
CA ARG A 594 12.97 5.83 0.21
C ARG A 594 12.55 4.70 1.18
N ILE A 595 13.49 4.19 1.98
CA ILE A 595 13.19 3.15 2.98
C ILE A 595 12.47 3.78 4.18
N PRO A 596 11.32 3.24 4.61
CA PRO A 596 10.53 3.83 5.70
C PRO A 596 11.30 3.94 7.01
N ALA A 597 11.00 5.00 7.77
CA ALA A 597 11.49 5.16 9.12
C ALA A 597 10.84 4.14 10.09
N ALA A 598 11.54 3.79 11.16
CA ALA A 598 10.97 2.98 12.24
C ALA A 598 9.78 3.70 12.90
N ARG A 599 8.80 2.93 13.36
CA ARG A 599 7.55 3.44 13.88
C ARG A 599 7.12 2.69 15.13
N LEU A 600 6.59 3.43 16.10
CA LEU A 600 5.96 2.91 17.31
C LEU A 600 4.62 3.63 17.51
N GLY A 601 3.55 2.88 17.76
CA GLY A 601 2.24 3.43 18.03
C GLY A 601 1.63 2.87 19.32
N VAL A 602 0.83 3.69 19.98
CA VAL A 602 -0.01 3.31 21.13
C VAL A 602 -1.46 3.55 20.74
N ARG A 603 -2.32 2.59 21.03
CA ARG A 603 -3.76 2.62 20.76
C ARG A 603 -4.56 2.42 22.03
N VAL A 604 -5.64 3.15 22.15
CA VAL A 604 -6.68 2.90 23.14
C VAL A 604 -8.00 2.78 22.40
N ASP A 605 -8.58 1.60 22.44
CA ASP A 605 -9.91 1.35 21.91
C ASP A 605 -10.93 1.31 23.06
N ALA A 606 -12.11 1.86 22.81
CA ALA A 606 -13.19 1.88 23.78
C ALA A 606 -14.54 1.63 23.10
N SER A 607 -15.42 0.84 23.76
CA SER A 607 -16.79 0.61 23.29
C SER A 607 -17.78 0.78 24.45
N TRP A 608 -18.81 1.61 24.27
CA TRP A 608 -19.81 1.87 25.29
C TRP A 608 -21.12 2.39 24.71
N ARG A 609 -22.22 1.70 24.97
CA ARG A 609 -23.59 2.13 24.62
C ARG A 609 -23.77 2.65 23.19
N GLY A 610 -23.28 1.89 22.21
CA GLY A 610 -23.34 2.25 20.78
C GLY A 610 -22.19 3.14 20.31
N TRP A 611 -21.38 3.68 21.21
CA TRP A 611 -20.11 4.33 20.89
C TRP A 611 -18.99 3.31 20.72
N GLU A 612 -18.20 3.48 19.70
CA GLU A 612 -16.89 2.85 19.53
C GLU A 612 -15.87 3.93 19.23
N GLY A 613 -14.73 3.87 19.88
CA GLY A 613 -13.69 4.90 19.79
C GLY A 613 -12.30 4.31 19.71
N LEU A 614 -11.41 5.01 19.03
CA LEU A 614 -10.00 4.70 18.89
C LEU A 614 -9.19 5.99 19.08
N ALA A 615 -8.30 6.02 20.06
CA ALA A 615 -7.25 7.02 20.18
C ALA A 615 -5.92 6.36 19.80
N GLU A 616 -5.17 6.97 18.90
CA GLU A 616 -3.90 6.45 18.41
C GLU A 616 -2.82 7.54 18.45
N TRP A 617 -1.72 7.28 19.14
CA TRP A 617 -0.50 8.05 19.04
C TRP A 617 0.52 7.27 18.24
N VAL A 618 1.07 7.87 17.17
CA VAL A 618 2.12 7.27 16.34
C VAL A 618 3.36 8.12 16.41
N GLN A 619 4.46 7.55 16.84
CA GLN A 619 5.79 8.14 16.82
C GLN A 619 6.58 7.52 15.67
N VAL A 620 7.02 8.35 14.73
CA VAL A 620 7.91 8.01 13.61
C VAL A 620 9.31 8.50 13.95
N ALA A 621 10.30 7.66 13.79
CA ALA A 621 11.70 8.01 14.06
C ALA A 621 12.27 8.90 12.95
N ARG A 622 13.41 9.54 13.22
CA ARG A 622 14.23 10.16 12.19
C ARG A 622 14.75 9.10 11.23
N GLN A 623 14.77 9.40 9.94
CA GLN A 623 15.42 8.59 8.92
C GLN A 623 16.56 9.36 8.27
N ASP A 624 17.75 8.90 8.52
CA ASP A 624 19.03 9.47 8.04
C ASP A 624 19.87 8.47 7.21
N ARG A 625 19.31 7.27 6.98
CA ARG A 625 19.91 6.26 6.09
C ARG A 625 19.43 6.53 4.66
N THR A 626 20.10 7.44 4.00
CA THR A 626 19.75 7.95 2.67
C THR A 626 20.79 7.55 1.63
N THR A 627 20.42 7.60 0.37
CA THR A 627 21.36 7.55 -0.76
C THR A 627 22.02 8.91 -0.96
N ALA A 628 22.96 9.02 -1.90
CA ALA A 628 23.79 10.23 -2.10
C ALA A 628 22.95 11.50 -2.37
N TYR A 629 21.84 11.38 -3.10
CA TYR A 629 20.99 12.51 -3.50
C TYR A 629 19.66 12.56 -2.77
N GLU A 630 19.50 11.77 -1.72
CA GLU A 630 18.28 11.71 -0.93
C GLU A 630 18.40 12.53 0.35
N THR A 631 17.37 13.29 0.69
CA THR A 631 17.31 14.09 1.92
C THR A 631 16.80 13.26 3.11
N ALA A 632 17.44 13.44 4.28
CA ALA A 632 16.97 12.88 5.54
C ALA A 632 15.66 13.52 5.99
N THR A 633 14.84 12.78 6.76
CA THR A 633 13.60 13.30 7.37
C THR A 633 13.67 13.27 8.89
N GLY A 634 13.17 14.33 9.52
CA GLY A 634 13.03 14.42 10.96
C GLY A 634 11.96 13.47 11.51
N GLY A 635 12.13 13.04 12.75
CA GLY A 635 11.09 12.28 13.44
C GLY A 635 9.91 13.17 13.85
N TYR A 636 8.72 12.57 13.96
CA TYR A 636 7.50 13.26 14.35
C TYR A 636 6.55 12.34 15.12
N GLY A 637 5.64 12.95 15.92
CA GLY A 637 4.57 12.24 16.59
C GLY A 637 3.21 12.83 16.24
N MET A 638 2.22 11.98 15.93
CA MET A 638 0.86 12.37 15.59
C MET A 638 -0.16 11.71 16.50
N LEU A 639 -1.17 12.46 16.92
CA LEU A 639 -2.32 11.98 17.68
C LEU A 639 -3.54 11.98 16.77
N ASN A 640 -4.17 10.80 16.64
CA ASN A 640 -5.41 10.59 15.92
C ASN A 640 -6.51 10.14 16.89
N LEU A 641 -7.70 10.70 16.76
CA LEU A 641 -8.91 10.28 17.48
C LEU A 641 -9.99 9.94 16.48
N MET A 642 -10.62 8.79 16.65
CA MET A 642 -11.70 8.32 15.80
C MET A 642 -12.82 7.79 16.68
N ALA A 643 -14.06 8.09 16.35
CA ALA A 643 -15.23 7.58 17.06
C ALA A 643 -16.36 7.32 16.08
N SER A 644 -17.15 6.29 16.36
CA SER A 644 -18.46 6.10 15.71
C SER A 644 -19.53 5.90 16.75
N TYR A 645 -20.75 6.28 16.38
CA TYR A 645 -21.96 6.07 17.18
C TYR A 645 -23.06 5.45 16.35
N ARG A 646 -23.50 4.27 16.76
CA ARG A 646 -24.64 3.57 16.14
C ARG A 646 -25.91 3.91 16.88
N PHE A 647 -26.89 4.52 16.19
CA PHE A 647 -28.17 4.91 16.76
C PHE A 647 -29.02 3.66 17.03
N SER A 648 -29.46 3.49 18.27
CA SER A 648 -30.31 2.35 18.67
C SER A 648 -31.65 2.38 17.91
N GLY A 649 -32.02 1.21 17.34
CA GLY A 649 -33.27 1.09 16.55
C GLY A 649 -33.26 1.81 15.20
N SER A 650 -32.10 2.27 14.73
CA SER A 650 -31.91 2.94 13.45
C SER A 650 -30.73 2.33 12.68
N PRO A 651 -30.78 2.29 11.35
CA PRO A 651 -29.65 1.87 10.52
C PRO A 651 -28.53 2.91 10.41
N LEU A 652 -28.66 4.04 11.14
CA LEU A 652 -27.72 5.17 11.05
C LEU A 652 -26.50 4.99 11.95
N GLU A 653 -25.36 5.40 11.45
CA GLU A 653 -24.08 5.48 12.15
C GLU A 653 -23.41 6.84 11.89
N LEU A 654 -23.04 7.54 12.96
CA LEU A 654 -22.27 8.78 12.92
C LEU A 654 -20.78 8.44 13.09
N THR A 655 -19.92 9.02 12.28
CA THR A 655 -18.44 8.88 12.40
C THR A 655 -17.80 10.24 12.63
N LEU A 656 -16.89 10.32 13.57
CA LEU A 656 -16.08 11.49 13.89
C LEU A 656 -14.59 11.11 13.82
N LYS A 657 -13.78 11.89 13.11
CA LYS A 657 -12.33 11.69 13.04
C LYS A 657 -11.60 13.00 13.30
N ALA A 658 -10.52 12.92 14.06
CA ALA A 658 -9.55 14.02 14.23
C ALA A 658 -8.16 13.45 13.98
N GLU A 659 -7.64 13.70 12.80
CA GLU A 659 -6.33 13.24 12.35
C GLU A 659 -5.29 14.33 12.61
N ASN A 660 -4.09 13.92 13.03
CA ASN A 660 -3.02 14.84 13.40
C ASN A 660 -3.52 16.01 14.31
N LEU A 661 -4.23 15.65 15.37
CA LEU A 661 -4.89 16.63 16.28
C LEU A 661 -3.90 17.67 16.81
N THR A 662 -2.64 17.30 17.00
CA THR A 662 -1.54 18.17 17.45
C THR A 662 -1.01 19.10 16.36
N ASP A 663 -1.49 18.99 15.13
CA ASP A 663 -1.09 19.78 13.94
C ASP A 663 0.43 19.73 13.69
N ARG A 664 1.03 18.57 13.90
CA ARG A 664 2.48 18.36 13.78
C ARG A 664 2.89 18.24 12.32
N LEU A 665 3.99 18.90 11.95
CA LEU A 665 4.64 18.68 10.65
C LEU A 665 5.30 17.31 10.61
N GLY A 666 5.00 16.53 9.59
CA GLY A 666 5.61 15.24 9.31
C GLY A 666 5.91 15.09 7.82
N TYR A 667 6.94 14.33 7.52
CA TYR A 667 7.34 13.99 6.17
C TYR A 667 7.33 12.48 5.98
N ALA A 668 6.63 11.98 4.97
CA ALA A 668 6.75 10.59 4.56
C ALA A 668 8.12 10.38 3.90
N HIS A 669 9.03 9.69 4.58
CA HIS A 669 10.38 9.47 4.01
C HIS A 669 10.34 8.70 2.69
N THR A 670 9.31 7.88 2.51
CA THR A 670 9.03 7.07 1.31
C THR A 670 8.56 7.88 0.10
N SER A 671 8.16 9.14 0.29
CA SER A 671 7.70 10.02 -0.78
C SER A 671 8.88 10.52 -1.64
N ALA A 672 8.69 10.54 -2.96
CA ALA A 672 9.60 11.17 -3.90
C ALA A 672 9.64 12.70 -3.74
N ILE A 673 8.49 13.28 -3.41
CA ILE A 673 8.25 14.73 -3.28
C ILE A 673 8.05 15.18 -1.82
N LYS A 674 8.70 14.52 -0.86
CA LYS A 674 8.44 14.70 0.59
C LYS A 674 8.55 16.15 1.07
N GLN A 675 9.38 16.98 0.46
CA GLN A 675 9.55 18.39 0.83
C GLN A 675 8.41 19.26 0.28
N ALA A 676 7.99 19.01 -0.96
CA ALA A 676 6.91 19.73 -1.61
C ALA A 676 5.54 19.33 -1.05
N ALA A 677 5.33 18.03 -0.78
CA ALA A 677 4.08 17.48 -0.27
C ALA A 677 4.26 16.81 1.12
N PRO A 678 4.40 17.58 2.21
CA PRO A 678 4.42 17.03 3.57
C PRO A 678 3.06 16.43 3.94
N LEU A 679 3.02 15.60 4.99
CA LEU A 679 1.79 15.03 5.51
C LEU A 679 0.78 16.09 5.92
N LYS A 680 -0.51 15.77 5.79
CA LYS A 680 -1.62 16.64 6.20
C LYS A 680 -1.45 17.11 7.66
N GLY A 681 -1.68 18.40 7.90
CA GLY A 681 -1.86 18.96 9.23
C GLY A 681 -3.17 18.45 9.84
N ARG A 682 -3.63 19.11 10.91
CA ARG A 682 -4.86 18.72 11.58
C ARG A 682 -6.06 18.70 10.63
N ASN A 683 -6.76 17.57 10.61
CA ASN A 683 -8.00 17.36 9.88
C ASN A 683 -9.09 16.87 10.83
N LEU A 684 -10.24 17.54 10.81
CA LEU A 684 -11.45 17.13 11.52
C LEU A 684 -12.48 16.69 10.49
N SER A 685 -13.03 15.47 10.65
CA SER A 685 -14.02 14.94 9.71
C SER A 685 -15.25 14.44 10.46
N VAL A 686 -16.39 14.60 9.81
CA VAL A 686 -17.67 14.06 10.26
C VAL A 686 -18.31 13.29 9.11
N GLY A 687 -18.85 12.12 9.40
CA GLY A 687 -19.53 11.27 8.43
C GLY A 687 -20.84 10.73 8.98
N LEU A 688 -21.79 10.51 8.10
CA LEU A 688 -23.05 9.83 8.41
C LEU A 688 -23.21 8.68 7.42
N ARG A 689 -23.47 7.48 7.93
CA ARG A 689 -23.68 6.26 7.16
C ARG A 689 -25.02 5.62 7.53
N MET A 690 -25.68 5.06 6.54
CA MET A 690 -26.87 4.22 6.69
C MET A 690 -26.63 2.89 5.97
N ALA A 691 -27.02 1.76 6.59
CA ALA A 691 -27.02 0.44 5.97
C ALA A 691 -28.35 -0.27 6.26
N PHE A 692 -28.94 -0.90 5.28
CA PHE A 692 -30.25 -1.56 5.36
C PHE A 692 -30.32 -2.81 4.49
#